data_e589778e03efef92b887a217d0d92fe0
#
_entry.id   e589778e03efef92b887a217d0d92fe0
#
_cell.length_a   1.000
_cell.length_b   1.000
_cell.length_c   1.000
_cell.angle_alpha   90.00
_cell.angle_beta   90.00
_cell.angle_gamma   90.00
#
_symmetry.space_group_name_H-M   'P 1'
#
loop_
_entity.id
_entity.type
_entity.pdbx_description
1 polymer ?
#
loop_
_entity_poly.entity_id
_entity_poly.type
_entity_poly.pdbx_seq_one_letter_code
_entity_poly.pdbx_strand_id
1 'polypeptide(L)'
;MKFKYEKPQNGYQEWNNNPQIVSLNMNKPHSDFVSYETKKQAIEGIKENSSRYISLNGKWKFNFCKDIKSIPEDFYEINYNNDSWDEIDVPSNWQIKGYGIPQYTNLIYPWTGREDIKPPFAPVKINEAGCYVKYIDITKEQLNKKVLINFQGVESCFYLYVNGEIVGFSKDSFSPSEFDITDYLVEGKNKIGVKVYRWCDASWLEDQDFWRLSGIFRDVYLEIKNKTHIVDFRVDSNLTDDYKDGTFSTKVKVVGIGNYNIKLELYDKENIIYSSKKEVIVEGEANLHFQTIIDNPRKWSAEQPNLYKVIICLENENNEVTEYVSCDTGFRRFEIKENVMYINGKRILFNGVNRHEFDSEMGRAINKEVMEKDIKIMKQFNVNALRTSHYPNNPYMYDLCDKYGLYVIDEVNLETHGTWKYGQKEEEGALPGSKSEWTDAVLARCKSMFERDKNHPSIIIWSLGNESFGGENFRKMYRFFKDNDKSRIVHYEGIFHHRMYEDVSEIESQMYTRPWEIEEYAKNNPKKPHIMCEYTHSMGNSNGNLDAYYKLFRKYDVLQGGFVWDFKDQAILKKEGDISYLAYGGDFGDFPNDYDFSGNGLVFANGEVTPKFYEIKYWYADVLFEDVKEGLVKIKNDYLFNNLNRYDIFITTTKNGEFVDEKCLTIDVEPGQTYELEYDVVQKRYKGEEYIVTFTVKEKNETMYAPKGHEIKHHQVVLKPNTLKIEREENTNKVNINEEDKLITLSTEKVKVSLSKESGLLAQYIVNGENILKEESRPYFWRASTNNDRGFKNEIDAVTWRNPNMNLVNIKIENYINLVNLVVDIELDNNSTVTYVYSLDSNSKLKVQQILNPNRDLAKIPVISDMFILKEEFKNITYYGRGEIENYWDKYKSAKVGLYEDIVTEKMVNYLQPQENGAKTDVRYLEIKNEKGEGIKISGVPTFEFNISKYHPEDVEIADHFYKLKPLDATVLRIIYKQMGVGGDDSWRALPHPEYILNPNKIYTLTYEIKPI
;
A
#
# COMPACT_ATOMS: atom_id res chain seq x y z
N MET A 1 29.94 -35.14 9.99
CA MET A 1 30.12 -35.41 11.46
C MET A 1 28.97 -34.73 12.18
N LYS A 2 28.21 -35.44 13.00
CA LYS A 2 27.10 -34.88 13.78
C LYS A 2 27.54 -33.71 14.64
N PHE A 3 26.71 -32.70 14.75
CA PHE A 3 26.93 -31.55 15.62
C PHE A 3 26.87 -31.95 17.08
N LYS A 4 27.82 -31.50 17.84
CA LYS A 4 27.86 -31.73 19.29
C LYS A 4 27.30 -30.51 20.00
N TYR A 5 26.08 -30.64 20.50
CA TYR A 5 25.44 -29.57 21.23
C TYR A 5 26.07 -29.32 22.60
N GLU A 6 26.30 -28.04 22.88
CA GLU A 6 26.76 -27.57 24.20
C GLU A 6 25.85 -26.40 24.64
N LYS A 7 25.29 -26.49 25.85
CA LYS A 7 24.50 -25.43 26.43
C LYS A 7 25.31 -24.14 26.62
N PRO A 8 24.68 -22.95 26.41
CA PRO A 8 25.34 -21.68 26.74
C PRO A 8 25.79 -21.58 28.19
N GLN A 9 26.97 -20.99 28.41
CA GLN A 9 27.62 -20.95 29.73
C GLN A 9 26.89 -20.08 30.76
N ASN A 10 26.06 -19.11 30.30
CA ASN A 10 25.29 -18.24 31.19
C ASN A 10 24.05 -18.91 31.81
N GLY A 11 23.79 -20.19 31.49
CA GLY A 11 22.68 -20.99 32.03
C GLY A 11 21.34 -20.80 31.36
N TYR A 12 21.21 -19.87 30.42
CA TYR A 12 20.00 -19.68 29.58
C TYR A 12 20.14 -20.50 28.29
N GLN A 13 18.99 -20.84 27.69
CA GLN A 13 18.97 -21.43 26.34
C GLN A 13 19.22 -20.35 25.27
N GLU A 14 19.60 -20.76 24.07
CA GLU A 14 19.95 -19.88 22.95
C GLU A 14 18.89 -18.83 22.63
N TRP A 15 17.61 -19.18 22.80
CA TRP A 15 16.49 -18.30 22.51
C TRP A 15 16.27 -17.16 23.53
N ASN A 16 16.96 -17.20 24.69
CA ASN A 16 16.75 -16.25 25.77
C ASN A 16 18.06 -15.76 26.37
N ASN A 17 18.24 -14.43 26.42
CA ASN A 17 19.42 -13.78 27.02
C ASN A 17 20.76 -14.17 26.36
N ASN A 18 20.74 -14.46 25.07
CA ASN A 18 21.91 -14.83 24.27
C ASN A 18 21.90 -14.13 22.89
N PRO A 19 21.79 -12.79 22.80
CA PRO A 19 21.61 -12.08 21.53
C PRO A 19 22.77 -12.32 20.53
N GLN A 20 23.97 -12.66 21.02
CA GLN A 20 25.13 -13.00 20.20
C GLN A 20 25.04 -14.39 19.54
N ILE A 21 24.18 -15.30 20.04
CA ILE A 21 23.97 -16.62 19.43
C ILE A 21 22.83 -16.52 18.42
N VAL A 22 23.15 -16.30 17.17
CA VAL A 22 22.14 -16.13 16.10
C VAL A 22 21.68 -17.50 15.56
N SER A 23 22.58 -18.42 15.42
CA SER A 23 22.33 -19.79 14.95
C SER A 23 23.36 -20.78 15.48
N LEU A 24 23.00 -22.07 15.47
CA LEU A 24 23.90 -23.18 15.74
C LEU A 24 23.87 -24.16 14.58
N ASN A 25 25.05 -24.57 14.08
CA ASN A 25 25.22 -25.57 13.02
C ASN A 25 24.44 -25.28 11.71
N MET A 26 24.08 -24.02 11.48
CA MET A 26 23.45 -23.56 10.24
C MET A 26 24.52 -23.35 9.15
N ASN A 27 24.19 -23.69 7.92
CA ASN A 27 25.06 -23.40 6.77
C ASN A 27 25.23 -21.89 6.58
N LYS A 28 26.35 -21.48 5.96
CA LYS A 28 26.56 -20.07 5.62
C LYS A 28 25.51 -19.62 4.59
N PRO A 29 24.94 -18.42 4.73
CA PRO A 29 24.05 -17.87 3.72
C PRO A 29 24.69 -17.83 2.33
N HIS A 30 23.91 -18.06 1.30
CA HIS A 30 24.30 -18.07 -0.11
C HIS A 30 23.13 -17.59 -0.99
N SER A 31 23.38 -17.39 -2.30
CA SER A 31 22.32 -17.00 -3.26
C SER A 31 21.18 -18.03 -3.32
N ASP A 32 19.97 -17.55 -3.57
CA ASP A 32 18.80 -18.42 -3.68
C ASP A 32 18.77 -19.13 -5.03
N PHE A 33 19.01 -20.43 -5.02
CA PHE A 33 18.97 -21.30 -6.21
C PHE A 33 18.79 -22.76 -5.81
N VAL A 34 18.43 -23.60 -6.77
CA VAL A 34 18.49 -25.06 -6.64
C VAL A 34 19.31 -25.67 -7.79
N SER A 35 19.79 -26.88 -7.55
CA SER A 35 20.53 -27.66 -8.55
C SER A 35 19.58 -28.38 -9.51
N TYR A 36 19.90 -28.41 -10.81
CA TYR A 36 19.16 -29.12 -11.86
C TYR A 36 20.00 -30.24 -12.48
N GLU A 37 19.33 -31.26 -12.98
CA GLU A 37 19.95 -32.39 -13.69
C GLU A 37 20.21 -32.10 -15.18
N THR A 38 19.35 -31.27 -15.77
CA THR A 38 19.41 -30.98 -17.21
C THR A 38 19.47 -29.48 -17.46
N LYS A 39 20.14 -29.13 -18.58
CA LYS A 39 20.21 -27.74 -19.03
C LYS A 39 18.82 -27.14 -19.31
N LYS A 40 17.87 -27.95 -19.80
CA LYS A 40 16.50 -27.50 -20.04
C LYS A 40 15.81 -27.04 -18.77
N GLN A 41 15.89 -27.85 -17.71
CA GLN A 41 15.34 -27.45 -16.39
C GLN A 41 15.98 -26.16 -15.84
N ALA A 42 17.31 -26.03 -16.00
CA ALA A 42 18.04 -24.84 -15.59
C ALA A 42 17.62 -23.57 -16.40
N ILE A 43 17.33 -23.71 -17.70
CA ILE A 43 16.81 -22.62 -18.53
C ILE A 43 15.40 -22.21 -18.06
N GLU A 44 14.52 -23.19 -17.80
CA GLU A 44 13.18 -22.96 -17.27
C GLU A 44 13.23 -22.28 -15.88
N GLY A 45 14.20 -22.63 -15.04
CA GLY A 45 14.43 -22.02 -13.72
C GLY A 45 13.34 -22.33 -12.68
N ILE A 46 12.51 -23.36 -12.91
CA ILE A 46 11.43 -23.77 -12.02
C ILE A 46 11.97 -24.80 -11.04
N LYS A 47 12.08 -24.42 -9.75
CA LYS A 47 12.67 -25.26 -8.69
C LYS A 47 12.00 -26.62 -8.57
N GLU A 48 10.68 -26.63 -8.66
CA GLU A 48 9.82 -27.81 -8.52
C GLU A 48 10.03 -28.84 -9.64
N ASN A 49 10.63 -28.45 -10.78
CA ASN A 49 10.96 -29.35 -11.89
C ASN A 49 12.24 -30.17 -11.65
N SER A 50 13.04 -29.81 -10.65
CA SER A 50 14.24 -30.58 -10.28
C SER A 50 13.91 -31.74 -9.35
N SER A 51 14.39 -32.94 -9.65
CA SER A 51 14.28 -34.10 -8.76
C SER A 51 15.14 -33.96 -7.49
N ARG A 52 16.03 -32.97 -7.47
CA ARG A 52 16.86 -32.62 -6.32
C ARG A 52 16.15 -31.74 -5.31
N TYR A 53 15.08 -31.10 -5.71
CA TYR A 53 14.19 -30.31 -4.85
C TYR A 53 13.02 -31.20 -4.39
N ILE A 54 12.89 -31.37 -3.07
CA ILE A 54 11.79 -32.14 -2.48
C ILE A 54 11.04 -31.24 -1.52
N SER A 55 9.87 -30.77 -1.91
CA SER A 55 9.01 -29.97 -1.05
C SER A 55 8.58 -30.75 0.19
N LEU A 56 8.68 -30.12 1.36
CA LEU A 56 8.13 -30.62 2.63
C LEU A 56 6.88 -29.86 3.04
N ASN A 57 6.37 -28.97 2.20
CA ASN A 57 5.12 -28.27 2.41
C ASN A 57 3.95 -29.25 2.60
N GLY A 58 2.81 -28.72 3.04
CA GLY A 58 1.60 -29.51 3.30
C GLY A 58 1.45 -29.92 4.76
N LYS A 59 0.83 -31.06 5.04
CA LYS A 59 0.48 -31.46 6.42
C LYS A 59 1.69 -31.91 7.24
N TRP A 60 1.80 -31.31 8.44
CA TRP A 60 2.72 -31.71 9.50
C TRP A 60 1.91 -32.06 10.74
N LYS A 61 2.34 -33.06 11.53
CA LYS A 61 1.82 -33.27 12.88
C LYS A 61 2.19 -32.06 13.73
N PHE A 62 1.25 -31.58 14.54
CA PHE A 62 1.38 -30.33 15.28
C PHE A 62 0.82 -30.44 16.70
N ASN A 63 1.58 -29.91 17.65
CA ASN A 63 1.15 -29.76 19.03
C ASN A 63 1.38 -28.33 19.49
N PHE A 64 0.30 -27.61 19.76
CA PHE A 64 0.34 -26.26 20.30
C PHE A 64 0.54 -26.27 21.80
N CYS A 65 1.56 -25.54 22.28
CA CYS A 65 1.93 -25.40 23.68
C CYS A 65 1.61 -23.98 24.15
N LYS A 66 0.73 -23.83 25.13
CA LYS A 66 0.29 -22.53 25.66
C LYS A 66 1.40 -21.75 26.38
N ASP A 67 2.42 -22.47 26.86
CA ASP A 67 3.59 -21.94 27.52
C ASP A 67 4.77 -22.90 27.34
N ILE A 68 5.97 -22.42 27.65
CA ILE A 68 7.20 -23.18 27.49
C ILE A 68 7.28 -24.43 28.40
N LYS A 69 6.49 -24.50 29.49
CA LYS A 69 6.49 -25.66 30.41
C LYS A 69 5.64 -26.80 29.90
N SER A 70 4.70 -26.50 29.00
CA SER A 70 3.82 -27.49 28.38
C SER A 70 4.43 -28.16 27.15
N ILE A 71 5.68 -27.80 26.78
CA ILE A 71 6.38 -28.43 25.66
C ILE A 71 6.72 -29.87 26.03
N PRO A 72 6.32 -30.88 25.22
CA PRO A 72 6.74 -32.27 25.44
C PRO A 72 8.26 -32.40 25.34
N GLU A 73 8.94 -32.94 26.39
CA GLU A 73 10.39 -32.95 26.46
C GLU A 73 11.03 -33.75 25.32
N ASP A 74 10.48 -34.90 24.95
CA ASP A 74 11.09 -35.87 24.04
C ASP A 74 10.29 -36.08 22.75
N PHE A 75 9.49 -35.11 22.32
CA PHE A 75 8.60 -35.26 21.16
C PHE A 75 9.33 -35.62 19.85
N TYR A 76 10.59 -35.24 19.73
CA TYR A 76 11.46 -35.48 18.59
C TYR A 76 12.10 -36.88 18.58
N GLU A 77 12.04 -37.63 19.69
CA GLU A 77 12.55 -38.98 19.76
C GLU A 77 11.82 -39.93 18.78
N ILE A 78 12.55 -40.90 18.22
CA ILE A 78 12.02 -41.82 17.19
C ILE A 78 10.77 -42.55 17.69
N ASN A 79 10.82 -43.02 18.95
CA ASN A 79 9.76 -43.85 19.57
C ASN A 79 8.62 -43.00 20.17
N TYR A 80 8.69 -41.69 20.16
CA TYR A 80 7.59 -40.88 20.68
C TYR A 80 6.40 -40.90 19.73
N ASN A 81 5.24 -41.29 20.24
CA ASN A 81 4.02 -41.39 19.45
C ASN A 81 3.33 -40.01 19.27
N ASN A 82 3.31 -39.52 18.02
CA ASN A 82 2.63 -38.29 17.63
C ASN A 82 1.26 -38.53 16.92
N ASP A 83 0.72 -39.75 16.90
CA ASP A 83 -0.48 -40.08 16.11
C ASP A 83 -1.71 -39.27 16.55
N SER A 84 -1.83 -38.97 17.86
CA SER A 84 -2.91 -38.15 18.42
C SER A 84 -2.76 -36.65 18.23
N TRP A 85 -1.67 -36.19 17.67
CA TRP A 85 -1.44 -34.77 17.43
C TRP A 85 -2.31 -34.27 16.27
N ASP A 86 -2.67 -32.99 16.32
CA ASP A 86 -3.33 -32.31 15.22
C ASP A 86 -2.46 -32.31 13.96
N GLU A 87 -3.02 -31.85 12.87
CA GLU A 87 -2.30 -31.58 11.63
C GLU A 87 -2.43 -30.11 11.26
N ILE A 88 -1.31 -29.48 10.95
CA ILE A 88 -1.25 -28.11 10.49
C ILE A 88 -0.64 -28.04 9.07
N ASP A 89 -1.12 -27.10 8.25
CA ASP A 89 -0.48 -26.82 6.99
C ASP A 89 0.83 -26.07 7.19
N VAL A 90 1.86 -26.41 6.46
CA VAL A 90 3.13 -25.67 6.33
C VAL A 90 3.28 -25.32 4.86
N PRO A 91 3.50 -24.06 4.48
CA PRO A 91 3.60 -22.88 5.37
C PRO A 91 2.25 -22.43 5.95
N SER A 92 2.26 -21.94 7.17
CA SER A 92 1.16 -21.20 7.80
C SER A 92 1.57 -20.51 9.10
N ASN A 93 0.78 -19.52 9.52
CA ASN A 93 0.85 -19.01 10.89
C ASN A 93 -0.16 -19.80 11.74
N TRP A 94 0.25 -20.28 12.91
CA TRP A 94 -0.66 -21.11 13.73
C TRP A 94 -1.86 -20.34 14.27
N GLN A 95 -1.76 -18.99 14.46
CA GLN A 95 -2.90 -18.17 14.88
C GLN A 95 -4.00 -18.13 13.81
N ILE A 96 -3.62 -18.08 12.55
CA ILE A 96 -4.58 -18.15 11.41
C ILE A 96 -5.25 -19.54 11.33
N LYS A 97 -4.61 -20.57 11.88
CA LYS A 97 -5.18 -21.92 11.96
C LYS A 97 -5.96 -22.18 13.26
N GLY A 98 -6.16 -21.14 14.09
CA GLY A 98 -6.97 -21.21 15.31
C GLY A 98 -6.21 -21.61 16.57
N TYR A 99 -4.89 -21.60 16.56
CA TYR A 99 -4.06 -21.86 17.74
C TYR A 99 -3.49 -20.54 18.30
N GLY A 100 -3.76 -20.27 19.57
CA GLY A 100 -3.38 -19.00 20.20
C GLY A 100 -4.20 -17.82 19.68
N ILE A 101 -3.70 -16.60 19.87
CA ILE A 101 -4.38 -15.35 19.50
C ILE A 101 -3.44 -14.50 18.66
N PRO A 102 -3.86 -14.04 17.45
CA PRO A 102 -3.15 -12.99 16.74
C PRO A 102 -3.19 -11.71 17.58
N GLN A 103 -2.14 -10.92 17.56
CA GLN A 103 -2.04 -9.67 18.31
C GLN A 103 -1.46 -8.59 17.42
N TYR A 104 -2.10 -7.42 17.36
CA TYR A 104 -1.62 -6.28 16.59
C TYR A 104 -1.05 -5.19 17.51
N THR A 105 0.20 -4.82 17.33
CA THR A 105 0.82 -3.68 18.03
C THR A 105 1.71 -2.89 17.08
N ASN A 106 1.73 -1.56 17.26
CA ASN A 106 2.57 -0.60 16.55
C ASN A 106 3.78 -0.21 17.42
N LEU A 107 3.66 0.82 18.27
CA LEU A 107 4.78 1.44 19.00
C LEU A 107 5.27 0.69 20.23
N ILE A 108 4.57 -0.34 20.65
CA ILE A 108 4.85 -1.04 21.90
C ILE A 108 5.06 -2.53 21.66
N TYR A 109 6.02 -3.08 22.41
CA TYR A 109 6.23 -4.53 22.35
C TYR A 109 5.00 -5.31 22.83
N PRO A 110 4.70 -6.46 22.21
CA PRO A 110 3.48 -7.23 22.50
C PRO A 110 3.37 -7.78 23.92
N TRP A 111 4.46 -7.79 24.69
CA TRP A 111 4.48 -8.19 26.10
C TRP A 111 4.33 -7.03 27.07
N THR A 112 4.30 -5.77 26.60
CA THR A 112 4.14 -4.57 27.43
C THR A 112 2.86 -4.65 28.27
N GLY A 113 2.99 -4.45 29.58
CA GLY A 113 1.87 -4.55 30.52
C GLY A 113 1.46 -5.99 30.89
N ARG A 114 2.09 -7.01 30.30
CA ARG A 114 1.83 -8.46 30.55
C ARG A 114 3.00 -9.14 31.29
N GLU A 115 4.22 -8.84 30.89
CA GLU A 115 5.43 -9.34 31.51
C GLU A 115 6.49 -8.23 31.52
N ASP A 116 6.97 -7.84 32.71
CA ASP A 116 8.02 -6.82 32.86
C ASP A 116 9.39 -7.46 32.63
N ILE A 117 9.90 -7.29 31.43
CA ILE A 117 11.21 -7.80 31.00
C ILE A 117 12.04 -6.68 30.38
N LYS A 118 13.34 -6.85 30.37
CA LYS A 118 14.30 -5.92 29.74
C LYS A 118 15.18 -6.65 28.75
N PRO A 119 15.60 -5.99 27.66
CA PRO A 119 16.56 -6.58 26.73
C PRO A 119 17.81 -7.06 27.47
N PRO A 120 18.37 -8.21 27.14
CA PRO A 120 17.99 -9.12 26.06
C PRO A 120 17.06 -10.27 26.47
N PHE A 121 16.36 -10.20 27.62
CA PHE A 121 15.47 -11.28 28.06
C PHE A 121 14.22 -11.37 27.18
N ALA A 122 13.88 -12.59 26.79
CA ALA A 122 12.62 -12.91 26.13
C ALA A 122 11.50 -13.19 27.15
N PRO A 123 10.21 -12.99 26.80
CA PRO A 123 9.08 -13.42 27.64
C PRO A 123 9.18 -14.92 27.99
N VAL A 124 8.77 -15.27 29.19
CA VAL A 124 8.75 -16.64 29.70
C VAL A 124 7.35 -17.08 30.12
N LYS A 125 6.57 -16.16 30.72
CA LYS A 125 5.24 -16.47 31.26
C LYS A 125 4.18 -16.57 30.20
N ILE A 126 4.35 -15.79 29.12
CA ILE A 126 3.38 -15.65 28.02
C ILE A 126 3.94 -16.19 26.70
N ASN A 127 4.99 -16.97 26.73
CA ASN A 127 5.65 -17.51 25.54
C ASN A 127 5.05 -18.85 25.12
N GLU A 128 4.31 -18.82 24.01
CA GLU A 128 3.73 -19.98 23.36
C GLU A 128 4.80 -20.71 22.51
N ALA A 129 4.55 -21.98 22.21
CA ALA A 129 5.40 -22.77 21.32
C ALA A 129 4.60 -23.70 20.42
N GLY A 130 5.15 -24.00 19.24
CA GLY A 130 4.63 -25.00 18.31
C GLY A 130 5.63 -26.14 18.13
N CYS A 131 5.21 -27.38 18.40
CA CYS A 131 5.99 -28.56 18.10
C CYS A 131 5.48 -29.20 16.81
N TYR A 132 6.34 -29.29 15.79
CA TYR A 132 6.04 -29.83 14.47
C TYR A 132 6.77 -31.16 14.26
N VAL A 133 6.11 -32.14 13.62
CA VAL A 133 6.74 -33.40 13.20
C VAL A 133 6.38 -33.73 11.77
N LYS A 134 7.40 -34.06 10.96
CA LYS A 134 7.26 -34.56 9.59
C LYS A 134 8.04 -35.85 9.43
N TYR A 135 7.43 -36.81 8.76
CA TYR A 135 8.11 -38.04 8.37
C TYR A 135 8.47 -37.98 6.89
N ILE A 136 9.70 -38.37 6.59
CA ILE A 136 10.24 -38.40 5.22
C ILE A 136 10.85 -39.78 4.95
N ASP A 137 10.83 -40.22 3.71
CA ASP A 137 11.49 -41.43 3.27
C ASP A 137 12.76 -41.08 2.45
N ILE A 138 13.87 -41.64 2.85
CA ILE A 138 15.19 -41.41 2.21
C ILE A 138 15.66 -42.71 1.57
N THR A 139 16.02 -42.62 0.28
CA THR A 139 16.55 -43.75 -0.47
C THR A 139 18.05 -43.95 -0.20
N LYS A 140 18.54 -45.18 -0.44
CA LYS A 140 19.96 -45.49 -0.35
C LYS A 140 20.83 -44.63 -1.29
N GLU A 141 20.30 -44.23 -2.44
CA GLU A 141 21.01 -43.35 -3.39
C GLU A 141 21.18 -41.94 -2.77
N GLN A 142 20.13 -41.41 -2.14
CA GLN A 142 20.16 -40.09 -1.50
C GLN A 142 21.12 -40.06 -0.31
N LEU A 143 21.26 -41.14 0.46
CA LEU A 143 22.26 -41.25 1.56
C LEU A 143 23.71 -41.15 1.09
N ASN A 144 24.00 -41.41 -0.18
CA ASN A 144 25.32 -41.22 -0.76
C ASN A 144 25.63 -39.80 -1.21
N LYS A 145 24.66 -38.90 -1.10
CA LYS A 145 24.71 -37.48 -1.48
C LYS A 145 24.68 -36.61 -0.22
N LYS A 146 24.71 -35.29 -0.41
CA LYS A 146 24.38 -34.31 0.60
C LYS A 146 22.89 -34.10 0.63
N VAL A 147 22.27 -34.09 1.81
CA VAL A 147 20.87 -33.77 2.02
C VAL A 147 20.79 -32.55 2.90
N LEU A 148 20.34 -31.44 2.33
CA LEU A 148 20.19 -30.16 3.01
C LEU A 148 18.69 -29.93 3.26
N ILE A 149 18.31 -29.49 4.48
CA ILE A 149 16.96 -29.01 4.75
C ILE A 149 16.98 -27.49 4.85
N ASN A 150 16.02 -26.86 4.18
CA ASN A 150 15.92 -25.42 4.12
C ASN A 150 14.55 -24.95 4.63
N PHE A 151 14.57 -24.01 5.58
CA PHE A 151 13.41 -23.28 6.08
C PHE A 151 13.51 -21.85 5.59
N GLN A 152 12.59 -21.40 4.73
CA GLN A 152 12.64 -20.06 4.12
C GLN A 152 12.17 -18.93 5.05
N GLY A 153 11.46 -19.26 6.14
CA GLY A 153 11.03 -18.32 7.16
C GLY A 153 10.30 -19.00 8.30
N VAL A 154 10.77 -18.73 9.55
CA VAL A 154 10.17 -19.27 10.78
C VAL A 154 10.16 -18.19 11.86
N GLU A 155 8.99 -17.79 12.33
CA GLU A 155 8.83 -16.74 13.34
C GLU A 155 8.58 -17.37 14.72
N SER A 156 9.42 -17.10 15.78
CA SER A 156 10.57 -16.18 15.78
C SER A 156 11.92 -16.92 15.84
N CYS A 157 11.99 -18.11 16.46
CA CYS A 157 13.18 -18.94 16.50
C CYS A 157 12.81 -20.42 16.64
N PHE A 158 13.71 -21.31 16.25
CA PHE A 158 13.42 -22.74 16.30
C PHE A 158 14.65 -23.62 16.53
N TYR A 159 14.39 -24.82 17.07
CA TYR A 159 15.32 -25.93 17.12
C TYR A 159 14.90 -27.01 16.13
N LEU A 160 15.89 -27.54 15.40
CA LEU A 160 15.73 -28.63 14.46
C LEU A 160 16.28 -29.94 15.05
N TYR A 161 15.49 -30.99 14.95
CA TYR A 161 15.87 -32.35 15.36
C TYR A 161 15.63 -33.33 14.20
N VAL A 162 16.51 -34.32 14.04
CA VAL A 162 16.35 -35.42 13.08
C VAL A 162 16.65 -36.73 13.81
N ASN A 163 15.69 -37.66 13.77
CA ASN A 163 15.82 -39.00 14.37
C ASN A 163 16.26 -38.98 15.84
N GLY A 164 15.74 -38.06 16.64
CA GLY A 164 16.03 -37.93 18.08
C GLY A 164 17.23 -37.05 18.41
N GLU A 165 18.02 -36.64 17.43
CA GLU A 165 19.23 -35.86 17.64
C GLU A 165 19.03 -34.38 17.25
N ILE A 166 19.59 -33.47 18.06
CA ILE A 166 19.58 -32.05 17.72
C ILE A 166 20.50 -31.77 16.51
N VAL A 167 19.98 -31.14 15.50
CA VAL A 167 20.75 -30.71 14.31
C VAL A 167 21.26 -29.30 14.46
N GLY A 168 20.38 -28.38 14.92
CA GLY A 168 20.76 -26.98 15.04
C GLY A 168 19.66 -26.08 15.59
N PHE A 169 19.96 -24.79 15.57
CA PHE A 169 19.08 -23.71 16.04
C PHE A 169 19.20 -22.49 15.12
N SER A 170 18.12 -21.73 14.97
CA SER A 170 18.13 -20.44 14.27
C SER A 170 17.14 -19.47 14.86
N LYS A 171 17.45 -18.17 14.75
CA LYS A 171 16.58 -17.02 14.98
C LYS A 171 16.90 -15.95 13.94
N ASP A 172 16.00 -15.16 13.54
CA ASP A 172 15.80 -14.25 12.41
C ASP A 172 14.67 -14.80 11.57
N SER A 173 13.49 -14.21 11.79
CA SER A 173 12.22 -14.75 11.27
C SER A 173 12.15 -14.79 9.74
N PHE A 174 12.82 -13.85 9.04
CA PHE A 174 12.62 -13.59 7.63
C PHE A 174 13.77 -14.03 6.72
N SER A 175 14.83 -14.58 7.29
CA SER A 175 15.96 -15.12 6.53
C SER A 175 15.91 -16.66 6.46
N PRO A 176 16.40 -17.27 5.35
CA PRO A 176 16.47 -18.71 5.24
C PRO A 176 17.41 -19.33 6.26
N SER A 177 17.04 -20.50 6.75
CA SER A 177 17.86 -21.34 7.64
C SER A 177 18.10 -22.70 7.00
N GLU A 178 19.34 -22.96 6.57
CA GLU A 178 19.72 -24.21 5.92
C GLU A 178 20.61 -25.05 6.81
N PHE A 179 20.35 -26.37 6.87
CA PHE A 179 21.11 -27.32 7.67
C PHE A 179 21.48 -28.56 6.87
N ASP A 180 22.73 -29.04 7.01
CA ASP A 180 23.17 -30.35 6.50
C ASP A 180 22.70 -31.46 7.43
N ILE A 181 21.69 -32.22 7.01
CA ILE A 181 21.13 -33.32 7.78
C ILE A 181 21.66 -34.71 7.38
N THR A 182 22.61 -34.78 6.44
CA THR A 182 23.11 -36.02 5.85
C THR A 182 23.49 -37.08 6.88
N ASP A 183 24.29 -36.71 7.89
CA ASP A 183 24.83 -37.66 8.90
C ASP A 183 23.76 -38.12 9.93
N TYR A 184 22.56 -37.53 9.91
CA TYR A 184 21.45 -37.86 10.82
C TYR A 184 20.44 -38.81 10.19
N LEU A 185 20.49 -39.01 8.85
CA LEU A 185 19.50 -39.77 8.11
C LEU A 185 19.85 -41.28 8.05
N VAL A 186 18.79 -42.08 7.92
CA VAL A 186 18.86 -43.53 7.69
C VAL A 186 18.06 -43.88 6.42
N GLU A 187 18.33 -45.07 5.81
CA GLU A 187 17.52 -45.58 4.71
C GLU A 187 16.08 -45.84 5.16
N GLY A 188 15.09 -45.41 4.39
CA GLY A 188 13.68 -45.50 4.71
C GLY A 188 13.16 -44.31 5.53
N LYS A 189 12.29 -44.60 6.50
CA LYS A 189 11.56 -43.58 7.25
C LYS A 189 12.44 -42.84 8.25
N ASN A 190 12.41 -41.49 8.16
CA ASN A 190 13.11 -40.58 9.06
C ASN A 190 12.11 -39.62 9.69
N LYS A 191 12.36 -39.19 10.92
CA LYS A 191 11.55 -38.25 11.69
C LYS A 191 12.26 -36.90 11.79
N ILE A 192 11.62 -35.83 11.31
CA ILE A 192 12.03 -34.44 11.49
C ILE A 192 11.17 -33.83 12.58
N GLY A 193 11.76 -33.27 13.62
CA GLY A 193 11.11 -32.52 14.68
C GLY A 193 11.54 -31.05 14.65
N VAL A 194 10.59 -30.13 14.75
CA VAL A 194 10.87 -28.69 14.83
C VAL A 194 10.14 -28.09 16.02
N LYS A 195 10.86 -27.37 16.88
CA LYS A 195 10.31 -26.68 18.04
C LYS A 195 10.44 -25.18 17.82
N VAL A 196 9.33 -24.51 17.62
CA VAL A 196 9.24 -23.07 17.35
C VAL A 196 8.75 -22.35 18.59
N TYR A 197 9.43 -21.28 18.99
CA TYR A 197 8.99 -20.37 20.05
C TYR A 197 8.35 -19.10 19.46
N ARG A 198 7.29 -18.61 20.10
CA ARG A 198 6.65 -17.35 19.71
C ARG A 198 7.57 -16.15 19.89
N TRP A 199 8.29 -16.13 21.01
CA TRP A 199 9.20 -15.05 21.37
C TRP A 199 10.59 -15.56 21.69
N CYS A 200 11.61 -14.81 21.28
CA CYS A 200 12.99 -15.00 21.68
C CYS A 200 13.66 -13.65 21.95
N ASP A 201 14.91 -13.64 22.37
CA ASP A 201 15.65 -12.39 22.58
C ASP A 201 15.81 -11.57 21.27
N ALA A 202 15.86 -12.22 20.10
CA ALA A 202 15.88 -11.55 18.80
C ALA A 202 14.57 -10.82 18.49
N SER A 203 13.45 -11.13 19.16
CA SER A 203 12.17 -10.41 19.00
C SER A 203 12.26 -8.94 19.43
N TRP A 204 13.29 -8.55 20.20
CA TRP A 204 13.59 -7.14 20.46
C TRP A 204 14.07 -6.37 19.23
N LEU A 205 14.54 -7.05 18.19
CA LEU A 205 14.95 -6.46 16.91
C LEU A 205 13.87 -6.56 15.83
N GLU A 206 12.73 -7.15 16.13
CA GLU A 206 11.63 -7.44 15.18
C GLU A 206 10.32 -6.81 15.68
N ASP A 207 10.36 -5.48 15.92
CA ASP A 207 9.24 -4.71 16.49
C ASP A 207 8.42 -3.99 15.39
N GLN A 208 8.31 -4.60 14.21
CA GLN A 208 7.55 -4.03 13.10
C GLN A 208 6.10 -3.72 13.50
N ASP A 209 5.58 -2.57 13.04
CA ASP A 209 4.16 -2.24 13.10
C ASP A 209 3.36 -3.26 12.28
N PHE A 210 2.98 -4.35 12.94
CA PHE A 210 2.34 -5.47 12.29
C PHE A 210 1.70 -6.46 13.27
N TRP A 211 0.91 -7.38 12.72
CA TRP A 211 0.39 -8.54 13.46
C TRP A 211 1.52 -9.43 13.99
N ARG A 212 1.46 -9.80 15.24
CA ARG A 212 2.38 -10.76 15.89
C ARG A 212 1.86 -12.17 15.64
N LEU A 213 2.36 -12.75 14.56
CA LEU A 213 2.04 -14.10 14.12
C LEU A 213 3.25 -15.01 14.38
N SER A 214 3.07 -16.33 14.22
CA SER A 214 4.16 -17.28 14.50
C SER A 214 3.99 -18.56 13.71
N GLY A 215 5.06 -19.34 13.60
CA GLY A 215 5.07 -20.64 12.94
C GLY A 215 6.03 -20.70 11.75
N ILE A 216 5.95 -21.80 11.01
CA ILE A 216 6.72 -22.00 9.77
C ILE A 216 5.87 -21.38 8.64
N PHE A 217 6.17 -20.13 8.28
CA PHE A 217 5.31 -19.33 7.40
C PHE A 217 5.78 -19.20 5.95
N ARG A 218 6.97 -19.73 5.64
CA ARG A 218 7.48 -19.87 4.27
C ARG A 218 7.85 -21.33 3.99
N ASP A 219 8.19 -21.62 2.74
CA ASP A 219 8.46 -22.95 2.24
C ASP A 219 9.53 -23.72 3.05
N VAL A 220 9.32 -25.03 3.17
CA VAL A 220 10.32 -25.97 3.67
C VAL A 220 10.58 -27.02 2.60
N TYR A 221 11.85 -27.30 2.31
CA TYR A 221 12.23 -28.30 1.32
C TYR A 221 13.56 -28.96 1.65
N LEU A 222 13.78 -30.14 1.02
CA LEU A 222 15.09 -30.75 0.96
C LEU A 222 15.74 -30.44 -0.36
N GLU A 223 17.05 -30.22 -0.36
CA GLU A 223 17.88 -30.19 -1.56
C GLU A 223 18.90 -31.34 -1.51
N ILE A 224 18.93 -32.13 -2.58
CA ILE A 224 19.83 -33.28 -2.73
C ILE A 224 21.00 -32.88 -3.62
N LYS A 225 22.18 -32.68 -3.03
CA LYS A 225 23.40 -32.27 -3.74
C LYS A 225 24.43 -33.39 -3.86
N ASN A 226 25.21 -33.38 -4.93
CA ASN A 226 26.39 -34.22 -5.02
C ASN A 226 27.42 -33.80 -3.94
N LYS A 227 28.37 -34.68 -3.58
CA LYS A 227 29.42 -34.34 -2.59
C LYS A 227 30.30 -33.18 -3.06
N THR A 228 30.57 -33.11 -4.39
CA THR A 228 31.14 -31.91 -5.01
C THR A 228 30.01 -31.19 -5.73
N HIS A 229 29.76 -29.94 -5.38
CA HIS A 229 28.66 -29.13 -5.90
C HIS A 229 28.95 -27.62 -5.82
N ILE A 230 28.20 -26.84 -6.57
CA ILE A 230 28.18 -25.38 -6.46
C ILE A 230 27.44 -25.00 -5.17
N VAL A 231 28.09 -24.22 -4.30
CA VAL A 231 27.51 -23.77 -3.02
C VAL A 231 27.03 -22.33 -3.07
N ASP A 232 27.63 -21.51 -3.93
CA ASP A 232 27.24 -20.10 -4.10
C ASP A 232 27.73 -19.56 -5.44
N PHE A 233 27.06 -18.54 -5.92
CA PHE A 233 27.55 -17.72 -7.04
C PHE A 233 27.04 -16.29 -6.93
N ARG A 234 27.81 -15.37 -7.53
CA ARG A 234 27.44 -13.97 -7.67
C ARG A 234 27.56 -13.52 -9.11
N VAL A 235 26.52 -12.90 -9.63
CA VAL A 235 26.46 -12.29 -10.95
C VAL A 235 26.37 -10.79 -10.82
N ASP A 236 27.32 -10.09 -11.40
CA ASP A 236 27.34 -8.63 -11.49
C ASP A 236 27.20 -8.23 -12.98
N SER A 237 26.04 -7.68 -13.36
CA SER A 237 25.73 -7.18 -14.70
C SER A 237 25.52 -5.66 -14.62
N ASN A 238 26.52 -4.90 -15.08
CA ASN A 238 26.52 -3.44 -15.02
C ASN A 238 26.72 -2.85 -16.41
N LEU A 239 26.74 -1.54 -16.54
CA LEU A 239 27.04 -0.82 -17.77
C LEU A 239 28.38 -0.07 -17.64
N THR A 240 29.03 0.14 -18.79
CA THR A 240 30.18 1.03 -18.92
C THR A 240 29.83 2.48 -18.57
N ASP A 241 30.82 3.35 -18.40
CA ASP A 241 30.60 4.75 -17.96
C ASP A 241 29.79 5.57 -18.98
N ASP A 242 29.82 5.20 -20.24
CA ASP A 242 29.00 5.78 -21.31
C ASP A 242 27.63 5.12 -21.48
N TYR A 243 27.29 4.16 -20.61
CA TYR A 243 26.05 3.37 -20.63
C TYR A 243 25.81 2.56 -21.92
N LYS A 244 26.83 2.38 -22.76
CA LYS A 244 26.67 1.67 -24.03
C LYS A 244 26.81 0.18 -23.86
N ASP A 245 27.96 -0.29 -23.42
CA ASP A 245 28.30 -1.68 -23.31
C ASP A 245 28.04 -2.25 -21.92
N GLY A 246 27.85 -3.57 -21.81
CA GLY A 246 27.64 -4.26 -20.54
C GLY A 246 28.94 -4.80 -19.97
N THR A 247 29.22 -4.56 -18.69
CA THR A 247 30.23 -5.32 -17.95
C THR A 247 29.56 -6.52 -17.29
N PHE A 248 30.03 -7.71 -17.58
CA PHE A 248 29.51 -8.95 -17.03
C PHE A 248 30.59 -9.68 -16.23
N SER A 249 30.28 -10.03 -15.00
CA SER A 249 31.19 -10.73 -14.09
C SER A 249 30.42 -11.78 -13.29
N THR A 250 31.02 -12.98 -13.16
CA THR A 250 30.44 -14.05 -12.33
C THR A 250 31.52 -14.68 -11.47
N LYS A 251 31.27 -14.74 -10.16
CA LYS A 251 32.06 -15.52 -9.22
C LYS A 251 31.31 -16.79 -8.87
N VAL A 252 31.96 -17.92 -8.92
CA VAL A 252 31.36 -19.24 -8.61
C VAL A 252 32.18 -19.91 -7.53
N LYS A 253 31.52 -20.42 -6.50
CA LYS A 253 32.10 -21.13 -5.38
C LYS A 253 31.68 -22.61 -5.43
N VAL A 254 32.64 -23.51 -5.41
CA VAL A 254 32.46 -24.96 -5.42
C VAL A 254 33.04 -25.55 -4.15
N VAL A 255 32.34 -26.51 -3.57
CA VAL A 255 32.84 -27.31 -2.43
C VAL A 255 32.91 -28.78 -2.80
N GLY A 256 33.88 -29.52 -2.23
CA GLY A 256 34.07 -30.96 -2.46
C GLY A 256 35.53 -31.34 -2.68
N ILE A 257 35.74 -32.40 -3.50
CA ILE A 257 37.10 -32.91 -3.78
C ILE A 257 37.10 -33.44 -5.22
N GLY A 258 38.16 -33.15 -6.01
CA GLY A 258 38.40 -33.68 -7.33
C GLY A 258 38.69 -32.62 -8.38
N ASN A 259 38.87 -33.09 -9.62
CA ASN A 259 39.09 -32.23 -10.81
C ASN A 259 37.76 -32.02 -11.55
N TYR A 260 37.44 -30.79 -11.81
CA TYR A 260 36.17 -30.40 -12.45
C TYR A 260 36.38 -29.30 -13.48
N ASN A 261 35.39 -29.10 -14.30
CA ASN A 261 35.27 -27.96 -15.19
C ASN A 261 34.02 -27.18 -14.82
N ILE A 262 34.10 -25.84 -14.82
CA ILE A 262 32.94 -24.96 -14.77
C ILE A 262 32.77 -24.31 -16.11
N LYS A 263 31.58 -24.51 -16.70
CA LYS A 263 31.15 -23.83 -17.93
C LYS A 263 30.10 -22.81 -17.56
N LEU A 264 30.30 -21.55 -17.96
CA LEU A 264 29.39 -20.43 -17.81
C LEU A 264 28.82 -20.03 -19.16
N GLU A 265 27.53 -19.89 -19.27
CA GLU A 265 26.83 -19.41 -20.47
C GLU A 265 25.86 -18.27 -20.12
N LEU A 266 25.83 -17.22 -20.95
CA LEU A 266 24.90 -16.13 -20.86
C LEU A 266 24.00 -16.14 -22.10
N TYR A 267 22.68 -16.14 -21.88
CA TYR A 267 21.66 -16.18 -22.94
C TYR A 267 20.91 -14.85 -23.03
N ASP A 268 20.76 -14.34 -24.27
CA ASP A 268 19.71 -13.38 -24.61
C ASP A 268 18.57 -14.15 -25.28
N LYS A 269 17.48 -14.38 -24.57
CA LYS A 269 16.38 -15.28 -24.97
C LYS A 269 16.94 -16.69 -25.25
N GLU A 270 16.88 -17.14 -26.50
CA GLU A 270 17.37 -18.45 -26.89
C GLU A 270 18.83 -18.45 -27.36
N ASN A 271 19.47 -17.30 -27.52
CA ASN A 271 20.81 -17.17 -28.10
C ASN A 271 21.89 -17.09 -27.01
N ILE A 272 22.92 -17.90 -27.14
CA ILE A 272 24.13 -17.78 -26.30
C ILE A 272 24.93 -16.59 -26.82
N ILE A 273 25.09 -15.55 -26.00
CA ILE A 273 25.87 -14.34 -26.31
C ILE A 273 27.27 -14.37 -25.67
N TYR A 274 27.46 -15.22 -24.66
CA TYR A 274 28.77 -15.47 -24.05
C TYR A 274 28.85 -16.92 -23.57
N SER A 275 30.01 -17.55 -23.74
CA SER A 275 30.34 -18.87 -23.19
C SER A 275 31.80 -18.93 -22.82
N SER A 276 32.11 -19.45 -21.65
CA SER A 276 33.46 -19.66 -21.18
C SER A 276 33.53 -20.89 -20.29
N LYS A 277 34.67 -21.59 -20.36
CA LYS A 277 34.94 -22.83 -19.57
C LYS A 277 36.29 -22.69 -18.87
N LYS A 278 36.33 -23.06 -17.59
CA LYS A 278 37.55 -23.07 -16.75
C LYS A 278 37.68 -24.38 -15.99
N GLU A 279 38.90 -24.91 -15.95
CA GLU A 279 39.25 -26.05 -15.09
C GLU A 279 39.44 -25.60 -13.66
N VAL A 280 39.11 -26.47 -12.70
CA VAL A 280 39.22 -26.23 -11.28
C VAL A 280 39.60 -27.50 -10.51
N ILE A 281 40.58 -27.41 -9.64
CA ILE A 281 40.89 -28.44 -8.67
C ILE A 281 40.21 -28.03 -7.36
N VAL A 282 39.31 -28.88 -6.88
CA VAL A 282 38.57 -28.65 -5.62
C VAL A 282 39.23 -29.48 -4.52
N GLU A 283 39.81 -28.83 -3.53
CA GLU A 283 40.37 -29.39 -2.33
C GLU A 283 39.68 -28.78 -1.10
N GLY A 284 38.44 -29.20 -0.85
CA GLY A 284 37.54 -28.60 0.13
C GLY A 284 36.70 -27.48 -0.45
N GLU A 285 37.29 -26.35 -0.81
CA GLU A 285 36.63 -25.19 -1.42
C GLU A 285 37.43 -24.60 -2.59
N ALA A 286 36.81 -24.18 -3.63
CA ALA A 286 37.43 -23.48 -4.77
C ALA A 286 36.56 -22.34 -5.27
N ASN A 287 37.21 -21.24 -5.70
CA ASN A 287 36.57 -20.04 -6.20
C ASN A 287 37.03 -19.74 -7.63
N LEU A 288 36.10 -19.51 -8.55
CA LEU A 288 36.38 -19.13 -9.93
C LEU A 288 35.77 -17.79 -10.24
N HIS A 289 36.41 -17.03 -11.13
CA HIS A 289 35.94 -15.75 -11.56
C HIS A 289 35.92 -15.68 -13.10
N PHE A 290 34.78 -15.33 -13.67
CA PHE A 290 34.59 -15.06 -15.09
C PHE A 290 34.29 -13.58 -15.28
N GLN A 291 34.78 -12.97 -16.33
CA GLN A 291 34.46 -11.59 -16.68
C GLN A 291 34.56 -11.34 -18.19
N THR A 292 33.70 -10.48 -18.71
CA THR A 292 33.72 -10.08 -20.12
C THR A 292 32.98 -8.75 -20.33
N ILE A 293 33.11 -8.19 -21.53
CA ILE A 293 32.28 -7.07 -21.99
C ILE A 293 31.25 -7.61 -22.98
N ILE A 294 30.01 -7.21 -22.84
CA ILE A 294 28.91 -7.53 -23.75
C ILE A 294 28.60 -6.27 -24.55
N ASP A 295 28.69 -6.39 -25.86
CA ASP A 295 28.45 -5.27 -26.79
C ASP A 295 26.96 -4.88 -26.77
N ASN A 296 26.67 -3.62 -26.45
CA ASN A 296 25.36 -2.98 -26.49
C ASN A 296 24.17 -3.87 -26.04
N PRO A 297 24.16 -4.39 -24.80
CA PRO A 297 23.07 -5.23 -24.32
C PRO A 297 21.76 -4.45 -24.17
N ARG A 298 20.63 -5.16 -24.24
CA ARG A 298 19.34 -4.61 -23.84
C ARG A 298 19.37 -4.31 -22.34
N LYS A 299 19.12 -3.05 -21.99
CA LYS A 299 19.23 -2.58 -20.58
C LYS A 299 18.00 -2.95 -19.78
N TRP A 300 18.21 -3.26 -18.51
CA TRP A 300 17.13 -3.47 -17.55
C TRP A 300 16.72 -2.15 -16.91
N SER A 301 15.41 -1.91 -16.80
CA SER A 301 14.80 -0.84 -16.03
C SER A 301 13.37 -1.24 -15.64
N ALA A 302 12.72 -0.49 -14.73
CA ALA A 302 11.31 -0.71 -14.38
C ALA A 302 10.35 -0.54 -15.57
N GLU A 303 10.75 0.24 -16.60
CA GLU A 303 9.97 0.42 -17.82
C GLU A 303 10.26 -0.64 -18.89
N GLN A 304 11.49 -1.13 -18.92
CA GLN A 304 11.99 -2.11 -19.89
C GLN A 304 12.77 -3.21 -19.15
N PRO A 305 12.07 -4.18 -18.51
CA PRO A 305 12.69 -5.20 -17.66
C PRO A 305 13.33 -6.32 -18.51
N ASN A 306 14.38 -5.98 -19.26
CA ASN A 306 15.08 -6.91 -20.14
C ASN A 306 15.99 -7.83 -19.32
N LEU A 307 15.67 -9.12 -19.28
CA LEU A 307 16.43 -10.14 -18.57
C LEU A 307 17.25 -11.01 -19.53
N TYR A 308 18.33 -11.54 -18.98
CA TYR A 308 19.24 -12.52 -19.56
C TYR A 308 19.33 -13.72 -18.62
N LYS A 309 19.48 -14.93 -19.17
CA LYS A 309 19.61 -16.14 -18.38
C LYS A 309 21.10 -16.53 -18.26
N VAL A 310 21.57 -16.66 -17.02
CA VAL A 310 22.88 -17.20 -16.68
C VAL A 310 22.75 -18.68 -16.37
N ILE A 311 23.54 -19.53 -17.02
CA ILE A 311 23.64 -20.98 -16.76
C ILE A 311 25.05 -21.30 -16.34
N ILE A 312 25.20 -21.92 -15.19
CA ILE A 312 26.48 -22.43 -14.69
C ILE A 312 26.40 -23.96 -14.64
N CYS A 313 27.35 -24.60 -15.24
CA CYS A 313 27.41 -26.05 -15.37
C CYS A 313 28.69 -26.56 -14.71
N LEU A 314 28.58 -27.57 -13.83
CA LEU A 314 29.69 -28.30 -13.23
C LEU A 314 29.87 -29.65 -13.96
N GLU A 315 31.02 -29.88 -14.54
CA GLU A 315 31.39 -31.11 -15.25
C GLU A 315 32.54 -31.80 -14.52
N ASN A 316 32.50 -33.15 -14.43
CA ASN A 316 33.59 -33.94 -13.88
C ASN A 316 34.79 -34.05 -14.83
N GLU A 317 35.85 -34.73 -14.46
CA GLU A 317 37.05 -34.95 -15.27
C GLU A 317 36.77 -35.67 -16.63
N ASN A 318 35.66 -36.41 -16.74
CA ASN A 318 35.22 -37.10 -17.96
C ASN A 318 34.36 -36.20 -18.84
N ASN A 319 34.18 -34.93 -18.52
CA ASN A 319 33.24 -33.96 -19.11
C ASN A 319 31.75 -34.39 -18.99
N GLU A 320 31.41 -35.20 -18.02
CA GLU A 320 30.03 -35.52 -17.68
C GLU A 320 29.49 -34.44 -16.76
N VAL A 321 28.31 -33.89 -17.11
CA VAL A 321 27.67 -32.86 -16.29
C VAL A 321 27.14 -33.48 -15.01
N THR A 322 27.55 -32.91 -13.91
CA THR A 322 27.12 -33.30 -12.56
C THR A 322 26.06 -32.37 -11.97
N GLU A 323 25.99 -31.13 -12.44
CA GLU A 323 25.07 -30.12 -11.92
C GLU A 323 24.91 -28.95 -12.90
N TYR A 324 23.67 -28.41 -12.98
CA TYR A 324 23.37 -27.09 -13.53
C TYR A 324 22.76 -26.22 -12.43
N VAL A 325 23.12 -24.93 -12.41
CA VAL A 325 22.43 -23.89 -11.65
C VAL A 325 22.18 -22.69 -12.57
N SER A 326 21.17 -21.87 -12.24
CA SER A 326 20.83 -20.72 -13.08
C SER A 326 20.27 -19.57 -12.25
N CYS A 327 20.35 -18.37 -12.83
CA CYS A 327 19.58 -17.20 -12.40
C CYS A 327 19.28 -16.30 -13.61
N ASP A 328 18.34 -15.37 -13.41
CA ASP A 328 18.15 -14.25 -14.31
C ASP A 328 19.06 -13.09 -13.90
N THR A 329 19.44 -12.24 -14.88
CA THR A 329 20.21 -11.02 -14.62
C THR A 329 19.82 -9.92 -15.61
N GLY A 330 20.09 -8.65 -15.27
CA GLY A 330 19.78 -7.50 -16.11
C GLY A 330 20.90 -6.48 -16.10
N PHE A 331 21.31 -6.01 -17.28
CA PHE A 331 22.33 -4.97 -17.39
C PHE A 331 21.77 -3.62 -17.02
N ARG A 332 22.24 -3.06 -15.91
CA ARG A 332 21.83 -1.74 -15.43
C ARG A 332 22.96 -1.08 -14.66
N ARG A 333 22.94 0.27 -14.62
CA ARG A 333 23.82 1.05 -13.77
C ARG A 333 22.99 2.01 -12.91
N PHE A 334 23.15 1.91 -11.60
CA PHE A 334 22.51 2.79 -10.62
C PHE A 334 23.60 3.54 -9.85
N GLU A 335 23.50 4.87 -9.78
CA GLU A 335 24.57 5.71 -9.21
C GLU A 335 24.03 7.06 -8.74
N ILE A 336 24.79 7.71 -7.84
CA ILE A 336 24.55 9.09 -7.41
C ILE A 336 25.59 9.99 -8.12
N LYS A 337 25.11 11.02 -8.82
CA LYS A 337 25.93 12.09 -9.41
C LYS A 337 25.35 13.43 -9.01
N GLU A 338 26.20 14.35 -8.51
CA GLU A 338 25.79 15.71 -8.12
C GLU A 338 24.56 15.73 -7.19
N ASN A 339 24.55 14.81 -6.21
CA ASN A 339 23.46 14.63 -5.23
C ASN A 339 22.10 14.22 -5.84
N VAL A 340 22.10 13.57 -7.01
CA VAL A 340 20.92 13.03 -7.69
C VAL A 340 21.16 11.57 -8.05
N MET A 341 20.15 10.71 -7.88
CA MET A 341 20.19 9.29 -8.26
C MET A 341 19.82 9.11 -9.74
N TYR A 342 20.61 8.27 -10.43
CA TYR A 342 20.41 7.96 -11.84
C TYR A 342 20.33 6.44 -12.06
N ILE A 343 19.44 6.04 -12.96
CA ILE A 343 19.37 4.70 -13.54
C ILE A 343 19.69 4.78 -15.02
N ASN A 344 20.73 4.04 -15.49
CA ASN A 344 21.18 4.04 -16.87
C ASN A 344 21.37 5.46 -17.46
N GLY A 345 21.87 6.39 -16.64
CA GLY A 345 22.13 7.78 -17.01
C GLY A 345 20.91 8.70 -17.01
N LYS A 346 19.72 8.23 -16.57
CA LYS A 346 18.50 9.04 -16.42
C LYS A 346 18.16 9.28 -14.96
N ARG A 347 17.77 10.51 -14.61
CA ARG A 347 17.30 10.85 -13.26
C ARG A 347 16.08 10.01 -12.91
N ILE A 348 16.14 9.23 -11.83
CA ILE A 348 15.03 8.42 -11.37
C ILE A 348 14.06 9.26 -10.51
N LEU A 349 12.76 8.98 -10.66
CA LEU A 349 11.71 9.41 -9.74
C LEU A 349 11.01 8.16 -9.20
N PHE A 350 11.00 7.98 -7.88
CA PHE A 350 10.34 6.86 -7.24
C PHE A 350 8.84 7.12 -7.08
N ASN A 351 8.04 6.42 -7.86
CA ASN A 351 6.60 6.27 -7.72
C ASN A 351 6.37 4.96 -6.94
N GLY A 352 6.70 4.98 -5.64
CA GLY A 352 6.87 3.78 -4.83
C GLY A 352 5.72 3.47 -3.88
N VAL A 353 5.70 2.23 -3.40
CA VAL A 353 4.85 1.78 -2.28
C VAL A 353 5.68 0.97 -1.29
N ASN A 354 5.32 1.05 -0.01
CA ASN A 354 5.77 0.11 1.01
C ASN A 354 4.86 -1.13 0.96
N ARG A 355 5.39 -2.30 1.27
CA ARG A 355 4.58 -3.52 1.22
C ARG A 355 4.97 -4.50 2.32
N HIS A 356 3.98 -4.83 3.15
CA HIS A 356 4.03 -6.02 3.99
C HIS A 356 3.64 -7.29 3.22
N GLU A 357 4.22 -8.44 3.56
CA GLU A 357 3.74 -9.74 3.10
C GLU A 357 2.52 -10.15 3.91
N PHE A 358 1.33 -9.97 3.34
CA PHE A 358 0.08 -10.21 4.05
C PHE A 358 -1.08 -10.58 3.13
N ASP A 359 -1.93 -11.46 3.66
CA ASP A 359 -3.24 -11.80 3.10
C ASP A 359 -4.24 -12.05 4.23
N SER A 360 -5.49 -11.62 4.05
CA SER A 360 -6.52 -11.67 5.09
C SER A 360 -6.87 -13.09 5.58
N GLU A 361 -6.65 -14.11 4.75
CA GLU A 361 -6.94 -15.52 5.08
C GLU A 361 -5.69 -16.33 5.41
N MET A 362 -4.51 -15.86 4.98
CA MET A 362 -3.25 -16.59 5.12
C MET A 362 -2.27 -15.94 6.11
N GLY A 363 -2.53 -14.70 6.56
CA GLY A 363 -1.58 -13.95 7.38
C GLY A 363 -0.29 -13.66 6.59
N ARG A 364 0.88 -13.99 7.17
CA ARG A 364 2.18 -13.85 6.51
C ARG A 364 2.52 -14.96 5.50
N ALA A 365 1.81 -16.11 5.56
CA ALA A 365 2.11 -17.28 4.75
C ALA A 365 1.49 -17.18 3.35
N ILE A 366 1.81 -16.10 2.63
CA ILE A 366 1.27 -15.80 1.31
C ILE A 366 1.84 -16.73 0.23
N ASN A 367 1.03 -17.03 -0.78
CA ASN A 367 1.39 -17.88 -1.91
C ASN A 367 1.84 -17.07 -3.14
N LYS A 368 2.30 -17.77 -4.18
CA LYS A 368 2.78 -17.16 -5.43
C LYS A 368 1.69 -16.35 -6.15
N GLU A 369 0.44 -16.80 -6.08
CA GLU A 369 -0.70 -16.16 -6.73
C GLU A 369 -1.00 -14.78 -6.12
N VAL A 370 -0.95 -14.66 -4.78
CA VAL A 370 -1.11 -13.37 -4.07
C VAL A 370 0.02 -12.42 -4.45
N MET A 371 1.28 -12.89 -4.43
CA MET A 371 2.44 -12.06 -4.78
C MET A 371 2.35 -11.53 -6.22
N GLU A 372 2.00 -12.40 -7.18
CA GLU A 372 1.87 -11.99 -8.58
C GLU A 372 0.68 -11.03 -8.80
N LYS A 373 -0.44 -11.23 -8.09
CA LYS A 373 -1.58 -10.31 -8.09
C LYS A 373 -1.17 -8.93 -7.60
N ASP A 374 -0.44 -8.86 -6.47
CA ASP A 374 0.05 -7.60 -5.90
C ASP A 374 0.92 -6.84 -6.92
N ILE A 375 1.89 -7.51 -7.55
CA ILE A 375 2.76 -6.89 -8.57
C ILE A 375 1.96 -6.39 -9.78
N LYS A 376 0.99 -7.17 -10.26
CA LYS A 376 0.14 -6.75 -11.39
C LYS A 376 -0.66 -5.50 -11.05
N ILE A 377 -1.25 -5.43 -9.85
CA ILE A 377 -1.97 -4.25 -9.37
C ILE A 377 -1.02 -3.04 -9.30
N MET A 378 0.18 -3.19 -8.71
CA MET A 378 1.17 -2.12 -8.67
C MET A 378 1.47 -1.57 -10.07
N LYS A 379 1.74 -2.43 -11.04
CA LYS A 379 2.02 -2.01 -12.43
C LYS A 379 0.82 -1.34 -13.10
N GLN A 380 -0.41 -1.83 -12.89
CA GLN A 380 -1.65 -1.22 -13.39
C GLN A 380 -1.90 0.17 -12.82
N PHE A 381 -1.35 0.45 -11.65
CA PHE A 381 -1.48 1.73 -10.96
C PHE A 381 -0.23 2.61 -11.05
N ASN A 382 0.61 2.39 -12.07
CA ASN A 382 1.78 3.19 -12.42
C ASN A 382 2.89 3.19 -11.34
N VAL A 383 2.89 2.23 -10.42
CA VAL A 383 3.97 2.04 -9.45
C VAL A 383 5.22 1.54 -10.17
N ASN A 384 6.37 2.14 -9.87
CA ASN A 384 7.67 1.75 -10.43
C ASN A 384 8.67 1.26 -9.39
N ALA A 385 8.35 1.38 -8.10
CA ALA A 385 9.25 1.01 -7.02
C ALA A 385 8.53 0.36 -5.83
N LEU A 386 9.24 -0.53 -5.12
CA LEU A 386 8.80 -1.25 -3.94
C LEU A 386 9.83 -1.13 -2.82
N ARG A 387 9.42 -0.81 -1.59
CA ARG A 387 10.23 -1.03 -0.38
C ARG A 387 9.69 -2.25 0.35
N THR A 388 10.59 -3.20 0.66
CA THR A 388 10.24 -4.42 1.39
C THR A 388 10.14 -4.11 2.89
N SER A 389 9.12 -3.37 3.27
CA SER A 389 8.91 -2.94 4.65
C SER A 389 8.48 -4.12 5.55
N HIS A 390 9.18 -4.47 6.63
CA HIS A 390 10.50 -3.97 7.04
C HIS A 390 11.41 -5.18 7.23
N TYR A 391 11.49 -6.05 6.21
CA TYR A 391 12.20 -7.33 6.23
C TYR A 391 12.38 -7.88 4.80
N PRO A 392 13.37 -8.74 4.56
CA PRO A 392 13.53 -9.42 3.27
C PRO A 392 12.28 -10.25 2.93
N ASN A 393 11.70 -10.00 1.75
CA ASN A 393 10.49 -10.69 1.30
C ASN A 393 10.77 -12.14 0.89
N ASN A 394 9.73 -12.89 0.55
CA ASN A 394 9.85 -14.21 -0.09
C ASN A 394 10.69 -14.07 -1.38
N PRO A 395 11.68 -14.96 -1.64
CA PRO A 395 12.54 -14.87 -2.83
C PRO A 395 11.77 -14.71 -4.16
N TYR A 396 10.63 -15.37 -4.30
CA TYR A 396 9.80 -15.25 -5.51
C TYR A 396 9.33 -13.82 -5.79
N MET A 397 9.21 -12.96 -4.76
CA MET A 397 8.84 -11.56 -4.96
C MET A 397 9.90 -10.79 -5.76
N TYR A 398 11.18 -11.07 -5.53
CA TYR A 398 12.27 -10.44 -6.29
C TYR A 398 12.32 -10.95 -7.74
N ASP A 399 12.06 -12.24 -7.99
CA ASP A 399 11.89 -12.77 -9.34
C ASP A 399 10.77 -12.02 -10.10
N LEU A 400 9.65 -11.73 -9.41
CA LEU A 400 8.56 -10.95 -9.98
C LEU A 400 8.97 -9.49 -10.22
N CYS A 401 9.68 -8.85 -9.29
CA CYS A 401 10.19 -7.47 -9.47
C CYS A 401 11.17 -7.39 -10.65
N ASP A 402 12.05 -8.37 -10.81
CA ASP A 402 12.97 -8.50 -11.97
C ASP A 402 12.20 -8.61 -13.28
N LYS A 403 11.18 -9.46 -13.33
CA LYS A 403 10.38 -9.79 -14.50
C LYS A 403 9.41 -8.69 -14.92
N TYR A 404 8.68 -8.13 -13.97
CA TYR A 404 7.65 -7.10 -14.23
C TYR A 404 8.21 -5.67 -14.25
N GLY A 405 9.42 -5.48 -13.75
CA GLY A 405 10.10 -4.19 -13.68
C GLY A 405 9.62 -3.32 -12.52
N LEU A 406 10.16 -3.56 -11.33
CA LEU A 406 10.04 -2.67 -10.17
C LEU A 406 11.43 -2.43 -9.57
N TYR A 407 11.76 -1.19 -9.24
CA TYR A 407 12.95 -0.88 -8.44
C TYR A 407 12.70 -1.28 -6.99
N VAL A 408 13.65 -1.94 -6.36
CA VAL A 408 13.47 -2.46 -5.00
C VAL A 408 14.46 -1.80 -4.04
N ILE A 409 13.93 -1.33 -2.91
CA ILE A 409 14.68 -1.11 -1.67
C ILE A 409 14.49 -2.37 -0.84
N ASP A 410 15.55 -3.17 -0.71
CA ASP A 410 15.55 -4.40 0.08
C ASP A 410 16.03 -4.09 1.49
N GLU A 411 15.22 -4.46 2.50
CA GLU A 411 15.41 -3.97 3.86
C GLU A 411 15.72 -5.09 4.84
N VAL A 412 16.75 -4.83 5.67
CA VAL A 412 17.17 -5.74 6.75
C VAL A 412 16.05 -5.87 7.78
N ASN A 413 15.79 -7.08 8.24
CA ASN A 413 14.86 -7.38 9.33
C ASN A 413 15.33 -6.76 10.65
N LEU A 414 15.07 -5.47 10.80
CA LEU A 414 15.47 -4.70 11.99
C LEU A 414 14.52 -3.55 12.24
N GLU A 415 13.79 -3.61 13.33
CA GLU A 415 13.01 -2.52 13.90
C GLU A 415 12.99 -2.61 15.41
N THR A 416 13.11 -1.44 16.08
CA THR A 416 13.21 -1.39 17.55
C THR A 416 12.48 -0.17 18.13
N HIS A 417 11.36 0.23 17.50
CA HIS A 417 10.64 1.47 17.77
C HIS A 417 10.28 1.63 19.25
N GLY A 418 9.84 0.57 19.91
CA GLY A 418 9.48 0.59 21.34
C GLY A 418 10.66 0.82 22.32
N THR A 419 11.92 0.92 21.84
CA THR A 419 13.10 1.14 22.72
C THR A 419 13.58 2.59 22.77
N TRP A 420 13.03 3.49 21.97
CA TRP A 420 13.43 4.89 21.92
C TRP A 420 12.21 5.83 21.79
N LYS A 421 12.42 7.12 21.83
CA LYS A 421 11.35 8.12 21.77
C LYS A 421 11.71 9.27 20.81
N TYR A 422 10.72 9.79 20.10
CA TYR A 422 10.90 10.99 19.27
C TYR A 422 11.45 12.16 20.08
N GLY A 423 12.49 12.81 19.53
CA GLY A 423 13.21 13.90 20.20
C GLY A 423 14.31 13.45 21.17
N GLN A 424 14.53 12.14 21.34
CA GLN A 424 15.67 11.60 22.07
C GLN A 424 16.98 12.10 21.44
N LYS A 425 18.02 12.38 22.28
CA LYS A 425 19.31 12.90 21.84
C LYS A 425 20.42 11.92 22.00
N GLU A 426 20.32 11.03 22.95
CA GLU A 426 21.35 10.04 23.34
C GLU A 426 20.83 8.62 23.10
N GLU A 427 21.72 7.67 22.95
CA GLU A 427 21.39 6.25 22.70
C GLU A 427 20.81 5.52 23.93
N GLU A 428 20.61 6.18 25.05
CA GLU A 428 20.16 5.55 26.30
C GLU A 428 18.86 4.75 26.08
N GLY A 429 18.93 3.43 26.35
CA GLY A 429 17.79 2.52 26.17
C GLY A 429 17.65 1.95 24.77
N ALA A 430 18.03 2.68 23.73
CA ALA A 430 17.83 2.30 22.33
C ALA A 430 18.58 1.00 21.95
N LEU A 431 17.94 0.22 21.06
CA LEU A 431 18.50 -0.96 20.41
C LEU A 431 18.59 -0.73 18.90
N PRO A 432 19.54 -1.40 18.20
CA PRO A 432 20.72 -2.05 18.75
C PRO A 432 21.78 -1.03 19.21
N GLY A 433 21.63 0.26 18.87
CA GLY A 433 22.51 1.36 19.26
C GLY A 433 23.99 1.01 19.03
N SER A 434 24.83 1.34 20.04
CA SER A 434 26.25 0.98 20.06
C SER A 434 26.56 -0.26 20.94
N LYS A 435 25.52 -1.01 21.36
CA LYS A 435 25.66 -2.16 22.26
C LYS A 435 26.29 -3.35 21.54
N SER A 436 27.49 -3.77 21.99
CA SER A 436 28.27 -4.80 21.32
C SER A 436 27.65 -6.20 21.34
N GLU A 437 26.81 -6.51 22.32
CA GLU A 437 26.11 -7.79 22.43
C GLU A 437 25.08 -8.02 21.29
N TRP A 438 24.66 -6.97 20.60
CA TRP A 438 23.73 -7.04 19.45
C TRP A 438 24.43 -7.01 18.09
N THR A 439 25.76 -6.79 18.07
CA THR A 439 26.51 -6.64 16.80
C THR A 439 26.38 -7.86 15.90
N ASP A 440 26.55 -9.06 16.45
CA ASP A 440 26.50 -10.30 15.66
C ASP A 440 25.08 -10.53 15.08
N ALA A 441 24.04 -10.19 15.85
CA ALA A 441 22.65 -10.33 15.43
C ALA A 441 22.33 -9.43 14.22
N VAL A 442 22.71 -8.15 14.23
CA VAL A 442 22.42 -7.23 13.11
C VAL A 442 23.29 -7.53 11.89
N LEU A 443 24.55 -7.92 12.06
CA LEU A 443 25.43 -8.30 10.95
C LEU A 443 25.01 -9.62 10.30
N ALA A 444 24.48 -10.58 11.07
CA ALA A 444 23.95 -11.82 10.52
C ALA A 444 22.75 -11.55 9.62
N ARG A 445 21.82 -10.64 10.03
CA ARG A 445 20.69 -10.21 9.22
C ARG A 445 21.13 -9.56 7.91
N CYS A 446 22.06 -8.60 7.96
CA CYS A 446 22.66 -8.00 6.77
C CYS A 446 23.23 -9.03 5.82
N LYS A 447 24.00 -9.99 6.38
CA LYS A 447 24.65 -11.03 5.59
C LYS A 447 23.65 -11.98 4.95
N SER A 448 22.64 -12.42 5.69
CA SER A 448 21.62 -13.33 5.18
C SER A 448 20.84 -12.71 4.04
N MET A 449 20.37 -11.46 4.19
CA MET A 449 19.70 -10.72 3.12
C MET A 449 20.60 -10.54 1.89
N PHE A 450 21.80 -9.98 2.09
CA PHE A 450 22.72 -9.70 0.99
C PHE A 450 23.10 -10.96 0.20
N GLU A 451 23.50 -12.03 0.87
CA GLU A 451 23.97 -13.25 0.22
C GLU A 451 22.83 -13.93 -0.56
N ARG A 452 21.62 -13.92 -0.03
CA ARG A 452 20.43 -14.46 -0.68
C ARG A 452 20.05 -13.66 -1.94
N ASP A 453 20.03 -12.31 -1.85
CA ASP A 453 19.34 -11.45 -2.80
C ASP A 453 20.29 -10.71 -3.77
N LYS A 454 21.60 -10.85 -3.59
CA LYS A 454 22.65 -10.12 -4.34
C LYS A 454 22.57 -10.22 -5.87
N ASN A 455 21.91 -11.23 -6.44
CA ASN A 455 21.84 -11.48 -7.88
C ASN A 455 20.66 -10.80 -8.59
N HIS A 456 19.70 -10.20 -7.84
CA HIS A 456 18.52 -9.56 -8.43
C HIS A 456 18.82 -8.18 -9.01
N PRO A 457 18.58 -7.92 -10.32
CA PRO A 457 18.77 -6.61 -10.93
C PRO A 457 17.76 -5.55 -10.43
N SER A 458 16.58 -5.94 -9.97
CA SER A 458 15.55 -5.04 -9.41
C SER A 458 16.01 -4.33 -8.14
N ILE A 459 16.82 -4.98 -7.31
CA ILE A 459 17.35 -4.39 -6.08
C ILE A 459 18.41 -3.35 -6.45
N ILE A 460 18.15 -2.09 -6.11
CA ILE A 460 19.05 -0.96 -6.39
C ILE A 460 19.54 -0.28 -5.10
N ILE A 461 18.87 -0.52 -3.98
CA ILE A 461 19.17 0.07 -2.68
C ILE A 461 19.11 -1.03 -1.60
N TRP A 462 20.13 -1.08 -0.74
CA TRP A 462 20.14 -1.84 0.50
C TRP A 462 19.73 -0.93 1.66
N SER A 463 18.72 -1.32 2.44
CA SER A 463 18.28 -0.57 3.62
C SER A 463 18.68 -1.27 4.91
N LEU A 464 19.16 -0.48 5.87
CA LEU A 464 19.69 -1.02 7.14
C LEU A 464 18.59 -1.40 8.15
N GLY A 465 17.33 -1.11 7.85
CA GLY A 465 16.19 -1.38 8.71
C GLY A 465 15.29 -0.17 8.85
N ASN A 466 14.37 -0.25 9.81
CA ASN A 466 13.33 0.73 10.07
C ASN A 466 13.36 1.20 11.53
N GLU A 467 12.91 2.41 11.80
CA GLU A 467 12.54 3.03 13.07
C GLU A 467 13.36 2.57 14.29
N SER A 468 14.67 2.53 14.11
CA SER A 468 15.63 2.24 15.17
C SER A 468 16.57 3.43 15.38
N PHE A 469 16.84 3.77 16.62
CA PHE A 469 17.73 4.89 16.92
C PHE A 469 19.17 4.60 16.51
N GLY A 470 19.88 5.56 15.93
CA GLY A 470 21.24 5.41 15.44
C GLY A 470 22.24 4.88 16.47
N GLY A 471 23.40 4.38 15.99
CA GLY A 471 24.45 3.85 16.84
C GLY A 471 25.57 3.21 16.02
N GLU A 472 26.66 2.79 16.68
CA GLU A 472 27.85 2.21 16.01
C GLU A 472 27.53 0.88 15.27
N ASN A 473 26.48 0.17 15.66
CA ASN A 473 26.06 -1.02 14.94
C ASN A 473 25.58 -0.68 13.52
N PHE A 474 24.93 0.45 13.30
CA PHE A 474 24.56 0.89 11.95
C PHE A 474 25.76 1.25 11.08
N ARG A 475 26.86 1.80 11.66
CA ARG A 475 28.13 1.99 10.92
C ARG A 475 28.75 0.67 10.49
N LYS A 476 28.67 -0.38 11.34
CA LYS A 476 29.16 -1.72 10.99
C LYS A 476 28.32 -2.34 9.87
N MET A 477 26.98 -2.21 9.93
CA MET A 477 26.05 -2.65 8.87
C MET A 477 26.33 -1.92 7.56
N TYR A 478 26.46 -0.59 7.59
CA TYR A 478 26.81 0.22 6.41
C TYR A 478 28.12 -0.24 5.77
N ARG A 479 29.18 -0.39 6.57
CA ARG A 479 30.48 -0.88 6.09
C ARG A 479 30.36 -2.27 5.46
N PHE A 480 29.59 -3.16 6.07
CA PHE A 480 29.36 -4.48 5.51
C PHE A 480 28.84 -4.41 4.07
N PHE A 481 27.80 -3.62 3.80
CA PHE A 481 27.25 -3.48 2.44
C PHE A 481 28.27 -2.82 1.50
N LYS A 482 28.92 -1.74 1.90
CA LYS A 482 29.87 -1.01 1.03
C LYS A 482 31.14 -1.81 0.71
N ASP A 483 31.59 -2.67 1.60
CA ASP A 483 32.73 -3.56 1.38
C ASP A 483 32.38 -4.69 0.40
N ASN A 484 31.13 -5.14 0.42
CA ASN A 484 30.67 -6.27 -0.41
C ASN A 484 29.98 -5.87 -1.71
N ASP A 485 29.37 -4.68 -1.80
CA ASP A 485 28.66 -4.22 -2.99
C ASP A 485 28.89 -2.74 -3.28
N LYS A 486 29.48 -2.46 -4.44
CA LYS A 486 29.71 -1.10 -4.95
C LYS A 486 28.71 -0.66 -6.01
N SER A 487 27.82 -1.57 -6.43
CA SER A 487 26.85 -1.33 -7.51
C SER A 487 25.50 -0.85 -7.00
N ARG A 488 25.28 -0.87 -5.68
CA ARG A 488 24.07 -0.41 -5.00
C ARG A 488 24.42 0.58 -3.90
N ILE A 489 23.49 1.45 -3.58
CA ILE A 489 23.64 2.43 -2.51
C ILE A 489 23.01 1.89 -1.22
N VAL A 490 23.38 2.51 -0.10
CA VAL A 490 22.88 2.15 1.23
C VAL A 490 21.97 3.25 1.75
N HIS A 491 20.85 2.85 2.29
CA HIS A 491 19.78 3.70 2.84
C HIS A 491 19.57 3.39 4.32
N TYR A 492 19.29 4.43 5.10
CA TYR A 492 18.73 4.32 6.43
C TYR A 492 18.01 5.63 6.82
N GLU A 493 16.73 5.55 7.21
CA GLU A 493 15.92 6.72 7.56
C GLU A 493 16.24 7.28 8.96
N GLY A 494 16.64 6.43 9.92
CA GLY A 494 16.91 6.81 11.31
C GLY A 494 18.02 7.86 11.48
N ILE A 495 18.78 8.19 10.42
CA ILE A 495 19.71 9.32 10.39
C ILE A 495 19.01 10.66 10.65
N PHE A 496 17.72 10.77 10.35
CA PHE A 496 16.92 11.96 10.62
C PHE A 496 16.80 12.22 12.12
N HIS A 497 16.67 11.17 12.91
CA HIS A 497 16.52 11.26 14.36
C HIS A 497 17.84 11.36 15.11
N HIS A 498 18.93 10.79 14.54
CA HIS A 498 20.25 10.78 15.18
C HIS A 498 21.37 11.20 14.22
N ARG A 499 21.52 12.51 14.01
CA ARG A 499 22.44 13.08 13.02
C ARG A 499 23.92 12.78 13.23
N MET A 500 24.34 12.32 14.42
CA MET A 500 25.70 11.84 14.67
C MET A 500 26.07 10.65 13.75
N TYR A 501 25.08 9.91 13.29
CA TYR A 501 25.22 8.74 12.42
C TYR A 501 24.69 8.99 10.99
N GLU A 502 24.63 10.25 10.53
CA GLU A 502 24.16 10.57 9.17
C GLU A 502 25.04 9.97 8.05
N ASP A 503 26.27 9.53 8.39
CA ASP A 503 27.20 8.87 7.49
C ASP A 503 26.81 7.43 7.11
N VAL A 504 25.80 6.84 7.75
CA VAL A 504 25.37 5.46 7.45
C VAL A 504 24.33 5.35 6.33
N SER A 505 23.94 6.48 5.73
CA SER A 505 23.05 6.50 4.57
C SER A 505 23.61 7.42 3.49
N GLU A 506 23.54 6.99 2.22
CA GLU A 506 23.93 7.80 1.07
C GLU A 506 22.80 8.70 0.57
N ILE A 507 21.59 8.54 1.13
CA ILE A 507 20.36 9.24 0.81
C ILE A 507 19.89 9.98 2.07
N GLU A 508 19.37 11.19 1.93
CA GLU A 508 18.50 11.81 2.93
C GLU A 508 17.12 11.16 2.80
N SER A 509 16.71 10.47 3.84
CA SER A 509 15.43 9.77 3.88
C SER A 509 14.62 10.23 5.06
N GLN A 510 13.35 10.50 4.83
CA GLN A 510 12.44 11.03 5.84
C GLN A 510 11.09 10.33 5.74
N MET A 511 10.32 10.38 6.84
CA MET A 511 8.96 9.87 6.92
C MET A 511 7.99 11.02 7.15
N TYR A 512 6.88 11.02 6.42
CA TYR A 512 5.70 11.90 6.61
C TYR A 512 6.05 13.40 6.70
N THR A 513 7.15 13.82 6.07
CA THR A 513 7.60 15.22 6.05
C THR A 513 6.70 16.06 5.14
N ARG A 514 6.35 17.25 5.60
CA ARG A 514 5.45 18.16 4.88
C ARG A 514 6.07 18.71 3.59
N PRO A 515 5.25 19.05 2.58
CA PRO A 515 5.76 19.62 1.33
C PRO A 515 6.67 20.83 1.52
N TRP A 516 6.33 21.75 2.42
CA TRP A 516 7.14 22.96 2.68
C TRP A 516 8.48 22.66 3.36
N GLU A 517 8.56 21.59 4.16
CA GLU A 517 9.79 21.16 4.84
C GLU A 517 10.75 20.49 3.85
N ILE A 518 10.24 19.62 2.94
CA ILE A 518 11.09 19.06 1.88
C ILE A 518 11.52 20.12 0.87
N GLU A 519 10.70 21.16 0.60
CA GLU A 519 11.10 22.32 -0.22
C GLU A 519 12.21 23.11 0.47
N GLU A 520 12.16 23.28 1.79
CA GLU A 520 13.23 23.90 2.56
C GLU A 520 14.54 23.12 2.45
N TYR A 521 14.48 21.77 2.59
CA TYR A 521 15.64 20.92 2.35
C TYR A 521 16.25 21.16 0.96
N ALA A 522 15.41 21.14 -0.08
CA ALA A 522 15.87 21.32 -1.47
C ALA A 522 16.52 22.70 -1.73
N LYS A 523 16.09 23.76 -1.03
CA LYS A 523 16.62 25.13 -1.14
C LYS A 523 17.95 25.33 -0.41
N ASN A 524 18.26 24.51 0.60
CA ASN A 524 19.40 24.71 1.51
C ASN A 524 20.69 24.01 1.05
N ASN A 525 20.94 23.90 -0.27
CA ASN A 525 22.12 23.28 -0.85
C ASN A 525 22.37 21.86 -0.31
N PRO A 526 21.45 20.93 -0.53
CA PRO A 526 21.49 19.57 0.01
C PRO A 526 22.74 18.81 -0.45
N LYS A 527 23.25 17.90 0.39
CA LYS A 527 24.44 17.10 0.12
C LYS A 527 24.14 15.67 -0.31
N LYS A 528 22.88 15.27 -0.20
CA LYS A 528 22.40 13.92 -0.55
C LYS A 528 21.12 14.03 -1.36
N PRO A 529 20.84 13.07 -2.27
CA PRO A 529 19.51 12.96 -2.86
C PRO A 529 18.49 12.68 -1.76
N HIS A 530 17.25 13.13 -1.97
CA HIS A 530 16.17 12.98 -1.00
C HIS A 530 15.10 12.06 -1.52
N ILE A 531 14.64 11.14 -0.67
CA ILE A 531 13.41 10.37 -0.84
C ILE A 531 12.58 10.44 0.43
N MET A 532 11.29 10.18 0.29
CA MET A 532 10.43 9.88 1.43
C MET A 532 10.22 8.36 1.46
N CYS A 533 10.92 7.66 2.38
CA CYS A 533 10.75 6.20 2.48
C CYS A 533 9.34 5.82 2.92
N GLU A 534 8.64 6.74 3.58
CA GLU A 534 7.21 6.66 3.87
C GLU A 534 6.58 8.05 3.74
N TYR A 535 5.47 8.14 3.02
CA TYR A 535 4.68 9.36 2.93
C TYR A 535 3.23 9.08 2.60
N THR A 536 2.39 10.08 2.76
CA THR A 536 0.95 10.02 2.48
C THR A 536 0.31 8.77 3.07
N HIS A 537 0.23 8.75 4.43
CA HIS A 537 -0.32 7.63 5.20
C HIS A 537 -1.75 7.29 4.77
N SER A 538 -1.94 6.07 4.23
CA SER A 538 -3.18 5.70 3.53
C SER A 538 -4.27 5.13 4.45
N MET A 539 -4.32 5.55 5.70
CA MET A 539 -5.29 5.03 6.67
C MET A 539 -6.70 5.54 6.38
N GLY A 540 -7.65 4.60 6.23
CA GLY A 540 -9.05 4.92 5.96
C GLY A 540 -9.24 5.82 4.73
N ASN A 541 -10.14 6.80 4.80
CA ASN A 541 -10.35 7.80 3.75
C ASN A 541 -9.29 8.91 3.85
N SER A 542 -8.25 8.82 3.05
CA SER A 542 -7.03 9.65 3.10
C SER A 542 -6.43 9.90 1.70
N ASN A 543 -5.11 10.21 1.63
CA ASN A 543 -4.34 10.50 0.41
C ASN A 543 -4.79 11.77 -0.34
N GLY A 544 -5.25 12.79 0.39
CA GLY A 544 -5.36 14.14 -0.13
C GLY A 544 -4.02 14.82 -0.29
N ASN A 545 -3.99 15.99 -0.95
CA ASN A 545 -2.84 16.90 -1.07
C ASN A 545 -1.64 16.41 -1.90
N LEU A 546 -1.76 15.31 -2.64
CA LEU A 546 -0.65 14.74 -3.44
C LEU A 546 -0.05 15.70 -4.46
N ASP A 547 -0.83 16.63 -4.96
CA ASP A 547 -0.37 17.65 -5.93
C ASP A 547 0.78 18.51 -5.39
N ALA A 548 0.79 18.79 -4.09
CA ALA A 548 1.84 19.58 -3.45
C ALA A 548 3.19 18.86 -3.51
N TYR A 549 3.24 17.56 -3.22
CA TYR A 549 4.45 16.74 -3.33
C TYR A 549 4.94 16.64 -4.78
N TYR A 550 4.05 16.29 -5.71
CA TYR A 550 4.43 16.08 -7.12
C TYR A 550 4.92 17.34 -7.81
N LYS A 551 4.39 18.51 -7.45
CA LYS A 551 4.93 19.80 -7.91
C LYS A 551 6.39 19.99 -7.48
N LEU A 552 6.74 19.59 -6.25
CA LEU A 552 8.10 19.72 -5.72
C LEU A 552 9.06 18.68 -6.33
N PHE A 553 8.65 17.43 -6.45
CA PHE A 553 9.45 16.36 -7.06
C PHE A 553 9.85 16.67 -8.51
N ARG A 554 8.99 17.39 -9.25
CA ARG A 554 9.28 17.85 -10.61
C ARG A 554 10.02 19.17 -10.68
N LYS A 555 10.01 19.96 -9.61
CA LYS A 555 10.67 21.27 -9.55
C LYS A 555 12.14 21.16 -9.14
N TYR A 556 12.47 20.25 -8.24
CA TYR A 556 13.81 20.10 -7.68
C TYR A 556 14.37 18.72 -7.97
N ASP A 557 15.50 18.64 -8.69
CA ASP A 557 16.09 17.37 -9.12
C ASP A 557 16.53 16.48 -7.95
N VAL A 558 16.91 17.08 -6.83
CA VAL A 558 17.31 16.38 -5.61
C VAL A 558 16.16 15.66 -4.90
N LEU A 559 14.91 16.09 -5.14
CA LEU A 559 13.71 15.45 -4.57
C LEU A 559 13.24 14.35 -5.52
N GLN A 560 13.44 13.09 -5.13
CA GLN A 560 13.29 11.96 -6.05
C GLN A 560 12.13 11.01 -5.69
N GLY A 561 11.03 11.60 -5.20
CA GLY A 561 9.79 10.87 -4.93
C GLY A 561 9.75 10.19 -3.57
N GLY A 562 8.98 9.12 -3.48
CA GLY A 562 8.78 8.41 -2.22
C GLY A 562 7.93 7.16 -2.35
N PHE A 563 7.68 6.53 -1.19
CA PHE A 563 6.97 5.27 -1.06
C PHE A 563 5.74 5.47 -0.17
N VAL A 564 4.55 5.28 -0.72
CA VAL A 564 3.30 5.40 0.03
C VAL A 564 3.26 4.36 1.15
N TRP A 565 2.85 4.75 2.34
CA TRP A 565 2.53 3.83 3.43
C TRP A 565 1.03 3.57 3.45
N ASP A 566 0.50 2.37 3.17
CA ASP A 566 1.23 1.29 2.51
C ASP A 566 0.39 0.66 1.39
N PHE A 567 0.80 -0.47 0.87
CA PHE A 567 0.14 -1.10 -0.27
C PHE A 567 -1.18 -1.80 0.07
N LYS A 568 -1.26 -2.53 1.19
CA LYS A 568 -2.42 -3.37 1.52
C LYS A 568 -2.80 -3.29 3.00
N ASP A 569 -4.10 -3.12 3.30
CA ASP A 569 -4.62 -3.24 4.66
C ASP A 569 -4.24 -4.59 5.27
N GLN A 570 -3.78 -4.59 6.53
CA GLN A 570 -3.50 -5.80 7.26
C GLN A 570 -4.65 -6.12 8.23
N ALA A 571 -5.75 -6.65 7.70
CA ALA A 571 -6.89 -7.09 8.47
C ALA A 571 -7.17 -8.58 8.23
N ILE A 572 -7.39 -9.32 9.31
CA ILE A 572 -7.60 -10.78 9.26
C ILE A 572 -9.08 -11.08 9.07
N LEU A 573 -9.41 -11.94 8.10
CA LEU A 573 -10.79 -12.38 7.90
C LEU A 573 -11.25 -13.25 9.08
N LYS A 574 -12.16 -12.72 9.90
CA LYS A 574 -12.74 -13.41 11.05
C LYS A 574 -14.14 -13.89 10.74
N LYS A 575 -14.48 -15.11 11.18
CA LYS A 575 -15.79 -15.72 11.04
C LYS A 575 -16.37 -16.03 12.42
N GLU A 576 -17.53 -15.48 12.72
CA GLU A 576 -18.27 -15.69 13.96
C GLU A 576 -19.72 -16.09 13.63
N GLY A 577 -20.02 -17.39 13.67
CA GLY A 577 -21.31 -17.90 13.20
C GLY A 577 -21.51 -17.60 11.71
N ASP A 578 -22.59 -16.90 11.38
CA ASP A 578 -22.92 -16.50 10.00
C ASP A 578 -22.28 -15.16 9.59
N ILE A 579 -21.60 -14.48 10.53
CA ILE A 579 -20.96 -13.18 10.26
C ILE A 579 -19.51 -13.41 9.83
N SER A 580 -19.12 -12.73 8.75
CA SER A 580 -17.73 -12.70 8.26
C SER A 580 -17.31 -11.24 8.07
N TYR A 581 -16.19 -10.85 8.67
CA TYR A 581 -15.70 -9.48 8.62
C TYR A 581 -14.17 -9.40 8.69
N LEU A 582 -13.61 -8.29 8.27
CA LEU A 582 -12.20 -7.97 8.39
C LEU A 582 -11.94 -7.45 9.81
N ALA A 583 -11.18 -8.22 10.58
CA ALA A 583 -10.87 -7.96 11.97
C ALA A 583 -9.54 -7.21 12.12
N TYR A 584 -9.48 -6.36 13.13
CA TYR A 584 -8.30 -5.57 13.48
C TYR A 584 -7.93 -5.75 14.97
N GLY A 585 -6.95 -5.00 15.47
CA GLY A 585 -6.45 -5.13 16.85
C GLY A 585 -7.57 -4.98 17.90
N GLY A 586 -7.61 -5.93 18.84
CA GLY A 586 -8.66 -6.02 19.88
C GLY A 586 -9.79 -6.99 19.56
N ASP A 587 -10.08 -7.26 18.28
CA ASP A 587 -11.17 -8.16 17.87
C ASP A 587 -10.95 -9.63 18.29
N PHE A 588 -9.72 -10.01 18.52
CA PHE A 588 -9.35 -11.34 19.02
C PHE A 588 -9.21 -11.42 20.55
N GLY A 589 -9.48 -10.29 21.24
CA GLY A 589 -9.24 -10.15 22.68
C GLY A 589 -7.75 -10.00 23.00
N ASP A 590 -6.97 -9.59 22.05
CA ASP A 590 -5.54 -9.32 22.18
C ASP A 590 -5.28 -8.05 23.00
N PHE A 591 -4.22 -8.11 23.81
CA PHE A 591 -3.76 -6.99 24.64
C PHE A 591 -2.24 -7.07 24.86
N PRO A 592 -1.52 -5.93 24.76
CA PRO A 592 -1.99 -4.65 24.22
C PRO A 592 -2.32 -4.72 22.74
N ASN A 593 -3.02 -3.72 22.18
CA ASN A 593 -3.27 -3.60 20.75
C ASN A 593 -3.42 -2.13 20.33
N ASP A 594 -3.30 -1.87 19.02
CA ASP A 594 -3.41 -0.54 18.41
C ASP A 594 -4.61 -0.44 17.44
N TYR A 595 -5.70 -1.17 17.74
CA TYR A 595 -6.98 -1.11 17.03
C TYR A 595 -6.84 -1.23 15.50
N ASP A 596 -7.55 -0.34 14.75
CA ASP A 596 -7.62 -0.30 13.29
C ASP A 596 -6.41 0.38 12.59
N PHE A 597 -5.32 0.64 13.32
CA PHE A 597 -4.14 1.31 12.76
C PHE A 597 -3.48 0.51 11.62
N SER A 598 -3.73 -0.80 11.54
CA SER A 598 -3.34 -1.68 10.44
C SER A 598 -4.14 -1.48 9.13
N GLY A 599 -5.15 -0.59 9.13
CA GLY A 599 -6.01 -0.28 7.98
C GLY A 599 -5.48 0.88 7.14
N ASN A 600 -4.26 0.78 6.63
CA ASN A 600 -3.54 1.87 5.96
C ASN A 600 -3.14 1.54 4.50
N GLY A 601 -3.85 0.60 3.85
CA GLY A 601 -3.55 0.13 2.51
C GLY A 601 -4.20 0.92 1.37
N LEU A 602 -3.51 0.97 0.22
CA LEU A 602 -4.07 1.37 -1.07
C LEU A 602 -4.97 0.26 -1.67
N VAL A 603 -4.83 -0.95 -1.17
CA VAL A 603 -5.64 -2.12 -1.49
C VAL A 603 -6.25 -2.64 -0.18
N PHE A 604 -7.53 -2.96 -0.19
CA PHE A 604 -8.18 -3.60 0.96
C PHE A 604 -7.57 -4.97 1.26
N ALA A 605 -7.72 -5.45 2.48
CA ALA A 605 -7.16 -6.75 2.91
C ALA A 605 -7.65 -7.94 2.06
N ASN A 606 -8.85 -7.85 1.45
CA ASN A 606 -9.40 -8.85 0.52
C ASN A 606 -8.83 -8.75 -0.90
N GLY A 607 -7.92 -7.81 -1.15
CA GLY A 607 -7.26 -7.60 -2.44
C GLY A 607 -8.07 -6.80 -3.47
N GLU A 608 -9.12 -6.10 -3.06
CA GLU A 608 -9.82 -5.10 -3.87
C GLU A 608 -9.12 -3.74 -3.79
N VAL A 609 -9.10 -3.01 -4.90
CA VAL A 609 -8.47 -1.69 -4.98
C VAL A 609 -9.33 -0.64 -4.29
N THR A 610 -8.71 0.19 -3.44
CA THR A 610 -9.40 1.30 -2.79
C THR A 610 -9.60 2.49 -3.73
N PRO A 611 -10.59 3.37 -3.50
CA PRO A 611 -10.73 4.61 -4.24
C PRO A 611 -9.49 5.51 -4.20
N LYS A 612 -8.72 5.47 -3.13
CA LYS A 612 -7.47 6.23 -2.92
C LYS A 612 -6.41 5.91 -3.97
N PHE A 613 -6.28 4.64 -4.35
CA PHE A 613 -5.24 4.22 -5.27
C PHE A 613 -5.40 4.82 -6.67
N TYR A 614 -6.63 5.16 -7.08
CA TYR A 614 -6.85 5.87 -8.35
C TYR A 614 -6.25 7.27 -8.34
N GLU A 615 -6.27 7.98 -7.19
CA GLU A 615 -5.60 9.29 -7.06
C GLU A 615 -4.08 9.12 -7.14
N ILE A 616 -3.50 8.13 -6.45
CA ILE A 616 -2.08 7.77 -6.58
C ILE A 616 -1.75 7.46 -8.05
N LYS A 617 -2.54 6.61 -8.73
CA LYS A 617 -2.37 6.27 -10.15
C LYS A 617 -2.27 7.51 -11.04
N TYR A 618 -3.15 8.50 -10.81
CA TYR A 618 -3.14 9.73 -11.58
C TYR A 618 -1.82 10.49 -11.47
N TRP A 619 -1.29 10.60 -10.24
CA TRP A 619 -0.05 11.33 -9.98
C TRP A 619 1.21 10.54 -10.37
N TYR A 620 1.16 9.22 -10.31
CA TYR A 620 2.25 8.31 -10.68
C TYR A 620 2.44 8.13 -12.20
N ALA A 621 1.51 8.60 -13.01
CA ALA A 621 1.62 8.47 -14.46
C ALA A 621 2.67 9.43 -15.04
N ASP A 622 3.56 8.89 -15.88
CA ASP A 622 4.66 9.61 -16.52
C ASP A 622 4.26 10.25 -17.87
N VAL A 623 2.98 10.54 -18.06
CA VAL A 623 2.43 11.33 -19.16
C VAL A 623 1.82 12.61 -18.57
N LEU A 624 2.35 13.76 -18.90
CA LEU A 624 1.91 15.03 -18.33
C LEU A 624 1.19 15.88 -19.37
N PHE A 625 0.10 16.48 -18.94
CA PHE A 625 -0.73 17.39 -19.76
C PHE A 625 -0.63 18.80 -19.23
N GLU A 626 -0.52 19.77 -20.15
CA GLU A 626 -0.54 21.21 -19.86
C GLU A 626 -1.48 21.92 -20.86
N ASP A 627 -2.47 22.62 -20.32
CA ASP A 627 -3.39 23.43 -21.12
C ASP A 627 -2.68 24.71 -21.57
N VAL A 628 -2.49 24.88 -22.87
CA VAL A 628 -1.86 26.08 -23.45
C VAL A 628 -2.90 27.13 -23.76
N LYS A 629 -3.94 26.74 -24.51
CA LYS A 629 -5.11 27.53 -24.88
C LYS A 629 -6.22 26.62 -25.40
N GLU A 630 -7.42 27.11 -25.54
CA GLU A 630 -8.47 26.34 -26.20
C GLU A 630 -8.00 25.84 -27.58
N GLY A 631 -8.17 24.55 -27.82
CA GLY A 631 -7.74 23.87 -29.05
C GLY A 631 -6.29 23.41 -29.07
N LEU A 632 -5.51 23.64 -28.00
CA LEU A 632 -4.09 23.24 -27.92
C LEU A 632 -3.71 22.78 -26.52
N VAL A 633 -3.23 21.56 -26.44
CA VAL A 633 -2.64 20.96 -25.22
C VAL A 633 -1.21 20.49 -25.48
N LYS A 634 -0.34 20.63 -24.50
CA LYS A 634 1.00 20.00 -24.50
C LYS A 634 0.96 18.67 -23.79
N ILE A 635 1.59 17.67 -24.39
CA ILE A 635 1.78 16.33 -23.81
C ILE A 635 3.27 16.10 -23.65
N LYS A 636 3.75 16.04 -22.41
CA LYS A 636 5.16 15.73 -22.10
C LYS A 636 5.29 14.25 -21.81
N ASN A 637 6.26 13.60 -22.44
CA ASN A 637 6.71 12.26 -22.10
C ASN A 637 7.70 12.35 -20.92
N ASP A 638 7.27 11.97 -19.72
CA ASP A 638 8.09 11.98 -18.50
C ASP A 638 8.69 10.59 -18.20
N TYR A 639 8.41 9.58 -19.05
CA TYR A 639 9.08 8.27 -19.00
C TYR A 639 10.59 8.43 -19.22
N LEU A 640 11.38 7.51 -18.66
CA LEU A 640 12.83 7.52 -18.81
C LEU A 640 13.28 6.86 -20.10
N PHE A 641 12.57 5.80 -20.55
CA PHE A 641 13.00 4.93 -21.66
C PHE A 641 11.91 4.62 -22.68
N ASN A 642 10.63 4.75 -22.32
CA ASN A 642 9.52 4.41 -23.19
C ASN A 642 9.07 5.59 -24.04
N ASN A 643 8.93 5.38 -25.36
CA ASN A 643 8.28 6.32 -26.28
C ASN A 643 6.75 6.26 -26.12
N LEU A 644 6.04 7.38 -26.27
CA LEU A 644 4.59 7.44 -26.17
C LEU A 644 3.84 6.70 -27.29
N ASN A 645 4.52 6.28 -28.36
CA ASN A 645 3.90 5.54 -29.45
C ASN A 645 3.44 4.12 -29.06
N ARG A 646 3.80 3.67 -27.84
CA ARG A 646 3.27 2.43 -27.26
C ARG A 646 1.82 2.56 -26.76
N TYR A 647 1.31 3.78 -26.62
CA TYR A 647 -0.02 4.09 -26.12
C TYR A 647 -0.92 4.65 -27.23
N ASP A 648 -2.21 4.46 -27.07
CA ASP A 648 -3.23 5.16 -27.84
C ASP A 648 -3.81 6.31 -26.98
N ILE A 649 -4.06 7.47 -27.61
CA ILE A 649 -4.68 8.63 -26.99
C ILE A 649 -6.08 8.78 -27.58
N PHE A 650 -7.08 8.65 -26.73
CA PHE A 650 -8.49 8.90 -27.09
C PHE A 650 -8.83 10.33 -26.71
N ILE A 651 -9.42 11.07 -27.66
CA ILE A 651 -9.91 12.44 -27.46
C ILE A 651 -11.42 12.37 -27.58
N THR A 652 -12.09 12.37 -26.43
CA THR A 652 -13.56 12.25 -26.35
C THR A 652 -14.16 13.61 -26.03
N THR A 653 -15.12 14.07 -26.83
CA THR A 653 -15.90 15.29 -26.59
C THR A 653 -17.27 14.92 -26.05
N THR A 654 -17.64 15.54 -24.91
CA THR A 654 -19.00 15.43 -24.35
C THR A 654 -19.67 16.78 -24.29
N LYS A 655 -21.03 16.79 -24.32
CA LYS A 655 -21.90 17.95 -24.11
C LYS A 655 -22.82 17.67 -22.93
N ASN A 656 -22.73 18.43 -21.86
CA ASN A 656 -23.49 18.22 -20.63
C ASN A 656 -23.41 16.76 -20.10
N GLY A 657 -22.24 16.13 -20.31
CA GLY A 657 -21.99 14.73 -19.97
C GLY A 657 -22.37 13.72 -21.06
N GLU A 658 -23.14 14.07 -22.03
CA GLU A 658 -23.52 13.19 -23.15
C GLU A 658 -22.44 13.12 -24.23
N PHE A 659 -22.20 11.94 -24.76
CA PHE A 659 -21.19 11.69 -25.81
C PHE A 659 -21.52 12.46 -27.09
N VAL A 660 -20.49 13.10 -27.68
CA VAL A 660 -20.61 13.84 -28.96
C VAL A 660 -19.73 13.18 -30.03
N ASP A 661 -18.45 13.04 -29.77
CA ASP A 661 -17.45 12.53 -30.73
C ASP A 661 -16.25 11.94 -30.01
N GLU A 662 -15.53 11.03 -30.66
CA GLU A 662 -14.28 10.48 -30.18
C GLU A 662 -13.27 10.27 -31.33
N LYS A 663 -12.04 10.66 -31.11
CA LYS A 663 -10.91 10.40 -32.00
C LYS A 663 -9.84 9.61 -31.28
N CYS A 664 -9.19 8.70 -31.99
CA CYS A 664 -8.05 7.96 -31.46
C CYS A 664 -6.80 8.28 -32.30
N LEU A 665 -5.68 8.51 -31.64
CA LEU A 665 -4.39 8.74 -32.29
C LEU A 665 -3.25 8.11 -31.49
N THR A 666 -2.15 7.86 -32.19
CA THR A 666 -0.88 7.46 -31.58
C THR A 666 0.14 8.56 -31.89
N ILE A 667 0.89 9.02 -30.88
CA ILE A 667 1.92 10.06 -31.06
C ILE A 667 3.32 9.46 -30.85
N ASP A 668 4.29 9.94 -31.63
CA ASP A 668 5.69 9.53 -31.51
C ASP A 668 6.45 10.62 -30.74
N VAL A 669 6.69 10.35 -29.45
CA VAL A 669 7.33 11.32 -28.54
C VAL A 669 8.37 10.59 -27.70
N GLU A 670 9.61 10.91 -27.92
CA GLU A 670 10.74 10.34 -27.18
C GLU A 670 10.75 10.78 -25.70
N PRO A 671 11.37 10.00 -24.80
CA PRO A 671 11.53 10.34 -23.40
C PRO A 671 12.08 11.76 -23.18
N GLY A 672 11.43 12.52 -22.32
CA GLY A 672 11.76 13.91 -21.98
C GLY A 672 11.29 14.95 -23.00
N GLN A 673 10.72 14.55 -24.14
CA GLN A 673 10.21 15.45 -25.16
C GLN A 673 8.74 15.86 -24.91
N THR A 674 8.33 16.94 -25.54
CA THR A 674 6.96 17.46 -25.47
C THR A 674 6.37 17.55 -26.86
N TYR A 675 5.10 17.18 -26.99
CA TYR A 675 4.31 17.24 -28.22
C TYR A 675 3.17 18.25 -28.04
N GLU A 676 3.01 19.16 -29.00
CA GLU A 676 1.86 20.07 -29.06
C GLU A 676 0.73 19.42 -29.85
N LEU A 677 -0.37 19.13 -29.19
CA LEU A 677 -1.54 18.49 -29.77
C LEU A 677 -2.66 19.49 -29.98
N GLU A 678 -2.99 19.76 -31.24
CA GLU A 678 -4.20 20.50 -31.60
C GLU A 678 -5.43 19.57 -31.53
N TYR A 679 -6.53 20.07 -30.99
CA TYR A 679 -7.80 19.36 -30.92
C TYR A 679 -8.99 20.23 -31.34
N ASP A 680 -10.06 19.58 -31.78
CA ASP A 680 -11.23 20.28 -32.25
C ASP A 680 -12.00 20.97 -31.11
N VAL A 681 -12.37 22.22 -31.32
CA VAL A 681 -13.13 23.03 -30.37
C VAL A 681 -14.49 23.40 -31.00
N VAL A 682 -15.58 23.12 -30.29
CA VAL A 682 -16.92 23.57 -30.69
C VAL A 682 -16.96 25.08 -30.67
N GLN A 683 -17.16 25.68 -31.85
CA GLN A 683 -17.04 27.13 -32.06
C GLN A 683 -18.13 27.95 -31.38
N LYS A 684 -19.39 27.45 -31.33
CA LYS A 684 -20.51 28.12 -30.66
C LYS A 684 -20.98 27.29 -29.49
N ARG A 685 -20.82 27.82 -28.29
CA ARG A 685 -21.24 27.20 -27.03
C ARG A 685 -22.17 28.17 -26.28
N TYR A 686 -23.42 27.80 -26.14
CA TYR A 686 -24.41 28.65 -25.49
C TYR A 686 -24.32 28.54 -23.96
N LYS A 687 -24.73 29.60 -23.26
CA LYS A 687 -24.89 29.57 -21.82
C LYS A 687 -25.85 28.43 -21.44
N GLY A 688 -25.44 27.55 -20.56
CA GLY A 688 -26.19 26.33 -20.18
C GLY A 688 -25.76 25.07 -20.95
N GLU A 689 -24.86 25.20 -21.94
CA GLU A 689 -24.19 24.07 -22.60
C GLU A 689 -22.74 24.03 -22.16
N GLU A 690 -22.33 22.92 -21.53
CA GLU A 690 -20.94 22.67 -21.16
C GLU A 690 -20.38 21.60 -22.08
N TYR A 691 -19.26 21.90 -22.69
CA TYR A 691 -18.48 20.92 -23.45
C TYR A 691 -17.21 20.58 -22.71
N ILE A 692 -16.89 19.27 -22.61
CA ILE A 692 -15.65 18.76 -22.02
C ILE A 692 -14.91 17.92 -23.04
N VAL A 693 -13.64 18.21 -23.24
CA VAL A 693 -12.73 17.38 -24.02
C VAL A 693 -11.88 16.58 -23.07
N THR A 694 -11.99 15.25 -23.16
CA THR A 694 -11.25 14.30 -22.31
C THR A 694 -10.19 13.60 -23.15
N PHE A 695 -8.93 13.74 -22.74
CA PHE A 695 -7.79 12.99 -23.27
C PHE A 695 -7.58 11.77 -22.37
N THR A 696 -7.62 10.55 -22.95
CA THR A 696 -7.39 9.31 -22.21
C THR A 696 -6.27 8.52 -22.85
N VAL A 697 -5.19 8.31 -22.12
CA VAL A 697 -4.03 7.51 -22.53
C VAL A 697 -4.28 6.07 -22.14
N LYS A 698 -4.22 5.14 -23.10
CA LYS A 698 -4.51 3.72 -22.87
C LYS A 698 -3.43 2.82 -23.44
N GLU A 699 -3.20 1.66 -22.83
CA GLU A 699 -2.35 0.61 -23.37
C GLU A 699 -2.84 0.18 -24.76
N LYS A 700 -1.97 0.29 -25.75
CA LYS A 700 -2.25 -0.06 -27.15
C LYS A 700 -2.32 -1.57 -27.36
N ASN A 701 -1.52 -2.31 -26.61
CA ASN A 701 -1.43 -3.77 -26.66
C ASN A 701 -1.63 -4.35 -25.26
N GLU A 702 -1.98 -5.62 -25.21
CA GLU A 702 -1.93 -6.38 -23.95
C GLU A 702 -0.48 -6.46 -23.44
N THR A 703 -0.30 -6.32 -22.13
CA THR A 703 0.97 -6.46 -21.41
C THR A 703 0.90 -7.64 -20.44
N MET A 704 2.00 -8.00 -19.79
CA MET A 704 2.01 -9.06 -18.77
C MET A 704 1.12 -8.75 -17.54
N TYR A 705 0.78 -7.46 -17.32
CA TYR A 705 0.07 -7.00 -16.13
C TYR A 705 -1.26 -6.31 -16.43
N ALA A 706 -1.51 -5.87 -17.65
CA ALA A 706 -2.72 -5.12 -18.02
C ALA A 706 -3.26 -5.54 -19.39
N PRO A 707 -4.61 -5.56 -19.56
CA PRO A 707 -5.22 -5.82 -20.85
C PRO A 707 -5.04 -4.63 -21.81
N LYS A 708 -5.20 -4.87 -23.11
CA LYS A 708 -5.31 -3.81 -24.11
C LYS A 708 -6.44 -2.84 -23.71
N GLY A 709 -6.19 -1.54 -23.84
CA GLY A 709 -7.15 -0.49 -23.48
C GLY A 709 -7.15 -0.09 -22.01
N HIS A 710 -6.26 -0.69 -21.20
CA HIS A 710 -6.09 -0.25 -19.81
C HIS A 710 -5.69 1.23 -19.75
N GLU A 711 -6.43 2.01 -18.97
CA GLU A 711 -6.19 3.45 -18.81
C GLU A 711 -4.94 3.70 -17.97
N ILE A 712 -4.03 4.49 -18.51
CA ILE A 712 -2.81 4.95 -17.81
C ILE A 712 -3.09 6.29 -17.09
N LYS A 713 -3.69 7.24 -17.82
CA LYS A 713 -4.00 8.59 -17.35
C LYS A 713 -5.11 9.22 -18.17
N HIS A 714 -5.79 10.17 -17.57
CA HIS A 714 -6.68 11.07 -18.31
C HIS A 714 -6.40 12.55 -17.98
N HIS A 715 -6.91 13.43 -18.83
CA HIS A 715 -6.89 14.87 -18.63
C HIS A 715 -8.16 15.47 -19.23
N GLN A 716 -8.81 16.42 -18.56
CA GLN A 716 -10.05 17.05 -19.01
C GLN A 716 -9.89 18.54 -19.16
N VAL A 717 -10.35 19.06 -20.29
CA VAL A 717 -10.44 20.49 -20.58
C VAL A 717 -11.92 20.89 -20.67
N VAL A 718 -12.33 21.83 -19.83
CA VAL A 718 -13.70 22.37 -19.82
C VAL A 718 -13.74 23.57 -20.76
N LEU A 719 -14.53 23.50 -21.83
CA LEU A 719 -14.71 24.59 -22.80
C LEU A 719 -15.80 25.53 -22.29
N LYS A 720 -15.42 26.76 -21.96
CA LYS A 720 -16.33 27.78 -21.43
C LYS A 720 -17.38 28.20 -22.47
N PRO A 721 -18.63 28.52 -22.06
CA PRO A 721 -19.61 29.12 -22.92
C PRO A 721 -19.10 30.46 -23.48
N ASN A 722 -19.36 30.73 -24.78
CA ASN A 722 -18.91 31.94 -25.46
C ASN A 722 -20.07 32.69 -26.16
N THR A 723 -21.29 32.17 -26.05
CA THR A 723 -22.49 32.73 -26.69
C THR A 723 -23.61 32.84 -25.67
N LEU A 724 -24.24 34.02 -25.61
CA LEU A 724 -25.43 34.22 -24.77
C LEU A 724 -26.69 33.72 -25.50
N LYS A 725 -27.47 32.87 -24.82
CA LYS A 725 -28.83 32.49 -25.26
C LYS A 725 -29.81 33.29 -24.40
N ILE A 726 -30.56 34.18 -25.03
CA ILE A 726 -31.62 34.93 -24.36
C ILE A 726 -32.88 34.10 -24.49
N GLU A 727 -33.24 33.36 -23.44
CA GLU A 727 -34.56 32.76 -23.28
C GLU A 727 -35.43 33.73 -22.49
N ARG A 728 -36.50 34.26 -23.10
CA ARG A 728 -37.58 34.93 -22.37
C ARG A 728 -38.64 33.85 -22.08
N GLU A 729 -38.68 33.36 -20.87
CA GLU A 729 -39.84 32.66 -20.36
C GLU A 729 -40.82 33.69 -19.81
N GLU A 730 -41.89 33.99 -20.55
CA GLU A 730 -43.04 34.73 -20.05
C GLU A 730 -43.97 33.73 -19.35
N ASN A 731 -43.87 33.66 -18.02
CA ASN A 731 -44.83 32.92 -17.20
C ASN A 731 -45.73 33.89 -16.44
N THR A 732 -47.06 33.74 -16.59
CA THR A 732 -48.08 34.55 -15.93
C THR A 732 -48.58 33.93 -14.62
N ASN A 733 -48.09 32.75 -14.25
CA ASN A 733 -48.52 32.06 -13.04
C ASN A 733 -48.02 32.79 -11.79
N LYS A 734 -48.76 32.71 -10.69
CA LYS A 734 -48.43 33.32 -9.40
C LYS A 734 -48.04 32.23 -8.43
N VAL A 735 -47.15 32.56 -7.48
CA VAL A 735 -46.90 31.76 -6.30
C VAL A 735 -47.97 32.10 -5.26
N ASN A 736 -48.69 31.09 -4.77
CA ASN A 736 -49.69 31.27 -3.72
C ASN A 736 -48.99 31.07 -2.33
N ILE A 737 -49.42 31.88 -1.36
CA ILE A 737 -48.97 31.81 0.02
C ILE A 737 -50.16 31.37 0.86
N ASN A 738 -49.94 30.32 1.70
CA ASN A 738 -50.91 29.87 2.69
C ASN A 738 -50.22 29.77 4.04
N GLU A 739 -50.75 30.48 5.04
CA GLU A 739 -50.21 30.43 6.42
C GLU A 739 -51.24 29.69 7.29
N GLU A 740 -50.74 28.58 7.88
CA GLU A 740 -51.47 27.78 8.87
C GLU A 740 -50.81 27.96 10.27
N ASP A 741 -51.40 27.35 11.29
CA ASP A 741 -50.85 27.45 12.68
C ASP A 741 -49.39 27.00 12.76
N LYS A 742 -49.01 25.92 12.04
CA LYS A 742 -47.70 25.32 12.12
C LYS A 742 -46.82 25.50 10.88
N LEU A 743 -47.41 25.81 9.74
CA LEU A 743 -46.72 25.82 8.44
C LEU A 743 -46.94 27.13 7.68
N ILE A 744 -45.91 27.56 6.97
CA ILE A 744 -45.99 28.54 5.90
C ILE A 744 -45.78 27.76 4.57
N THR A 745 -46.79 27.72 3.73
CA THR A 745 -46.78 26.97 2.46
C THR A 745 -46.74 27.90 1.27
N LEU A 746 -45.76 27.78 0.42
CA LEU A 746 -45.69 28.35 -0.91
C LEU A 746 -46.12 27.29 -1.92
N SER A 747 -46.98 27.66 -2.89
CA SER A 747 -47.43 26.68 -3.86
C SER A 747 -47.52 27.24 -5.28
N THR A 748 -47.26 26.38 -6.25
CA THR A 748 -47.50 26.54 -7.68
C THR A 748 -48.38 25.38 -8.15
N GLU A 749 -48.60 25.25 -9.48
CA GLU A 749 -49.33 24.10 -10.03
C GLU A 749 -48.63 22.75 -9.77
N LYS A 750 -47.30 22.73 -9.76
CA LYS A 750 -46.51 21.50 -9.73
C LYS A 750 -45.90 21.16 -8.36
N VAL A 751 -45.75 22.16 -7.49
CA VAL A 751 -45.02 21.97 -6.24
C VAL A 751 -45.67 22.73 -5.09
N LYS A 752 -45.62 22.12 -3.88
CA LYS A 752 -45.91 22.82 -2.62
C LYS A 752 -44.65 22.69 -1.74
N VAL A 753 -44.23 23.83 -1.19
CA VAL A 753 -43.08 23.98 -0.34
C VAL A 753 -43.54 24.52 0.98
N SER A 754 -43.41 23.76 2.07
CA SER A 754 -43.85 24.17 3.41
C SER A 754 -42.67 24.27 4.39
N LEU A 755 -42.58 25.42 5.06
CA LEU A 755 -41.64 25.63 6.18
C LEU A 755 -42.39 25.50 7.51
N SER A 756 -41.72 24.89 8.48
CA SER A 756 -42.18 24.85 9.88
C SER A 756 -42.05 26.22 10.53
N LYS A 757 -43.13 26.71 11.20
CA LYS A 757 -43.07 27.94 12.00
C LYS A 757 -42.33 27.77 13.33
N GLU A 758 -42.10 26.53 13.75
CA GLU A 758 -41.36 26.20 14.97
C GLU A 758 -39.84 26.22 14.74
N SER A 759 -39.39 25.59 13.64
CA SER A 759 -37.96 25.45 13.33
C SER A 759 -37.45 26.43 12.26
N GLY A 760 -38.33 26.98 11.44
CA GLY A 760 -37.98 27.75 10.23
C GLY A 760 -37.46 26.91 9.07
N LEU A 761 -37.45 25.59 9.21
CA LEU A 761 -36.85 24.65 8.25
C LEU A 761 -37.85 24.10 7.24
N LEU A 762 -37.33 23.56 6.13
CA LEU A 762 -38.17 22.97 5.08
C LEU A 762 -38.75 21.64 5.58
N ALA A 763 -40.06 21.64 5.86
CA ALA A 763 -40.77 20.49 6.42
C ALA A 763 -41.40 19.61 5.33
N GLN A 764 -41.81 20.19 4.21
CA GLN A 764 -42.44 19.47 3.10
C GLN A 764 -41.98 20.02 1.75
N TYR A 765 -41.71 19.10 0.83
CA TYR A 765 -41.53 19.36 -0.59
C TYR A 765 -42.41 18.37 -1.36
N ILE A 766 -43.59 18.85 -1.81
CA ILE A 766 -44.66 18.01 -2.39
C ILE A 766 -44.63 18.17 -3.89
N VAL A 767 -44.45 17.07 -4.61
CA VAL A 767 -44.51 16.98 -6.09
C VAL A 767 -45.66 16.03 -6.45
N ASN A 768 -46.53 16.42 -7.35
CA ASN A 768 -47.67 15.60 -7.80
C ASN A 768 -48.53 15.05 -6.64
N GLY A 769 -48.58 15.78 -5.52
CA GLY A 769 -49.36 15.41 -4.33
C GLY A 769 -48.60 14.51 -3.31
N GLU A 770 -47.38 14.11 -3.61
CA GLU A 770 -46.56 13.28 -2.75
C GLU A 770 -45.43 14.08 -2.11
N ASN A 771 -45.29 14.00 -0.77
CA ASN A 771 -44.18 14.60 -0.06
C ASN A 771 -42.92 13.73 -0.21
N ILE A 772 -41.86 14.31 -0.75
CA ILE A 772 -40.56 13.62 -0.94
C ILE A 772 -39.79 13.48 0.38
N LEU A 773 -39.93 14.45 1.28
CA LEU A 773 -39.24 14.46 2.55
C LEU A 773 -39.90 13.50 3.54
N LYS A 774 -39.09 12.75 4.27
CA LYS A 774 -39.50 11.94 5.42
C LYS A 774 -39.44 12.78 6.71
N GLU A 775 -38.44 13.66 6.78
CA GLU A 775 -38.20 14.55 7.92
C GLU A 775 -37.89 15.97 7.44
N GLU A 776 -37.96 16.97 8.32
CA GLU A 776 -37.53 18.33 8.01
C GLU A 776 -36.06 18.38 7.60
N SER A 777 -35.72 19.16 6.55
CA SER A 777 -34.31 19.42 6.23
C SER A 777 -33.63 20.25 7.33
N ARG A 778 -32.32 20.13 7.47
CA ARG A 778 -31.58 20.91 8.48
C ARG A 778 -30.20 21.32 8.01
N PRO A 779 -29.64 22.44 8.47
CA PRO A 779 -28.23 22.73 8.30
C PRO A 779 -27.43 21.67 9.03
N TYR A 780 -26.34 21.22 8.42
CA TYR A 780 -25.55 20.12 8.98
C TYR A 780 -24.06 20.39 8.81
N PHE A 781 -23.31 20.36 9.94
CA PHE A 781 -21.92 20.82 10.00
C PHE A 781 -20.95 19.74 10.41
N TRP A 782 -21.38 18.47 10.41
CA TRP A 782 -20.60 17.34 10.84
C TRP A 782 -20.45 16.28 9.76
N ARG A 783 -19.42 15.42 9.90
CA ARG A 783 -19.27 14.18 9.11
C ARG A 783 -18.81 13.06 10.04
N ALA A 784 -19.07 11.80 9.67
CA ALA A 784 -18.46 10.67 10.35
C ALA A 784 -16.94 10.80 10.27
N SER A 785 -16.29 10.90 11.43
CA SER A 785 -14.85 11.20 11.52
C SER A 785 -14.03 10.18 10.74
N THR A 786 -13.16 10.66 9.85
CA THR A 786 -12.14 9.82 9.21
C THR A 786 -11.06 9.46 10.22
N ASN A 787 -10.19 8.48 9.90
CA ASN A 787 -9.04 8.19 10.75
C ASN A 787 -8.16 9.44 10.95
N ASN A 788 -7.96 10.25 9.90
CA ASN A 788 -7.22 11.49 9.99
C ASN A 788 -7.91 12.52 10.90
N ASP A 789 -9.25 12.64 10.81
CA ASP A 789 -10.02 13.50 11.72
C ASP A 789 -9.80 13.12 13.20
N ARG A 790 -9.78 11.83 13.52
CA ARG A 790 -9.47 11.31 14.85
C ARG A 790 -8.01 11.59 15.24
N GLY A 791 -7.08 11.45 14.29
CA GLY A 791 -5.64 11.67 14.50
C GLY A 791 -5.29 13.09 14.94
N PHE A 792 -5.96 14.12 14.41
CA PHE A 792 -5.80 15.49 14.86
C PHE A 792 -6.89 15.96 15.86
N LYS A 793 -7.66 15.01 16.42
CA LYS A 793 -8.66 15.21 17.49
C LYS A 793 -9.84 16.10 17.11
N ASN A 794 -10.26 16.06 15.85
CA ASN A 794 -11.38 16.86 15.36
C ASN A 794 -12.69 16.58 16.12
N GLU A 795 -12.93 15.34 16.51
CA GLU A 795 -14.08 14.92 17.31
C GLU A 795 -14.14 15.57 18.70
N ILE A 796 -13.02 16.07 19.22
CA ILE A 796 -12.92 16.78 20.49
C ILE A 796 -12.96 18.29 20.26
N ASP A 797 -12.09 18.78 19.39
CA ASP A 797 -11.89 20.22 19.19
C ASP A 797 -13.07 20.88 18.47
N ALA A 798 -13.69 20.18 17.50
CA ALA A 798 -14.80 20.68 16.69
C ALA A 798 -16.18 20.19 17.15
N VAL A 799 -16.29 19.54 18.31
CA VAL A 799 -17.54 18.95 18.83
C VAL A 799 -18.73 19.94 18.86
N THR A 800 -18.48 21.23 19.01
CA THR A 800 -19.51 22.30 19.00
C THR A 800 -20.22 22.45 17.66
N TRP A 801 -19.70 21.85 16.58
CA TRP A 801 -20.34 21.77 15.28
C TRP A 801 -21.20 20.51 15.10
N ARG A 802 -21.09 19.56 16.04
CA ARG A 802 -21.85 18.32 16.00
C ARG A 802 -23.27 18.57 16.56
N ASN A 803 -24.27 18.63 15.69
CA ASN A 803 -25.68 18.80 16.03
C ASN A 803 -25.95 19.98 17.00
N PRO A 804 -25.52 21.22 16.71
CA PRO A 804 -25.81 22.36 17.56
C PRO A 804 -27.32 22.59 17.64
N ASN A 805 -27.80 22.98 18.85
CA ASN A 805 -29.21 23.35 19.01
C ASN A 805 -29.52 24.62 18.20
N MET A 806 -30.68 24.64 17.57
CA MET A 806 -31.13 25.68 16.66
C MET A 806 -32.30 26.44 17.26
N ASN A 807 -32.18 27.76 17.36
CA ASN A 807 -33.25 28.65 17.84
C ASN A 807 -33.72 29.53 16.68
N LEU A 808 -34.97 29.36 16.27
CA LEU A 808 -35.59 30.25 15.28
C LEU A 808 -35.70 31.65 15.83
N VAL A 809 -35.12 32.65 15.16
CA VAL A 809 -35.17 34.06 15.53
C VAL A 809 -36.30 34.78 14.82
N ASN A 810 -36.42 34.56 13.49
CA ASN A 810 -37.37 35.30 12.67
C ASN A 810 -37.70 34.53 11.37
N ILE A 811 -38.93 34.74 10.88
CA ILE A 811 -39.34 34.39 9.51
C ILE A 811 -39.96 35.62 8.87
N LYS A 812 -39.40 36.10 7.76
CA LYS A 812 -39.88 37.22 6.97
C LYS A 812 -40.37 36.76 5.59
N ILE A 813 -41.54 37.16 5.20
CA ILE A 813 -42.12 36.89 3.87
C ILE A 813 -41.90 38.12 2.99
N GLU A 814 -41.27 37.92 1.82
CA GLU A 814 -41.09 38.94 0.81
C GLU A 814 -41.80 38.49 -0.49
N ASN A 815 -42.86 39.20 -0.86
CA ASN A 815 -43.71 38.82 -2.00
C ASN A 815 -43.45 39.75 -3.18
N TYR A 816 -43.01 39.16 -4.30
CA TYR A 816 -42.78 39.82 -5.57
C TYR A 816 -43.77 39.28 -6.63
N ILE A 817 -43.85 39.86 -7.82
CA ILE A 817 -44.84 39.51 -8.85
C ILE A 817 -44.80 38.01 -9.22
N ASN A 818 -43.60 37.45 -9.43
CA ASN A 818 -43.38 36.05 -9.89
C ASN A 818 -42.48 35.24 -8.96
N LEU A 819 -42.27 35.75 -7.74
CA LEU A 819 -41.29 35.15 -6.77
C LEU A 819 -41.77 35.48 -5.36
N VAL A 820 -41.67 34.50 -4.46
CA VAL A 820 -41.85 34.70 -3.02
C VAL A 820 -40.57 34.22 -2.32
N ASN A 821 -40.03 35.07 -1.45
CA ASN A 821 -38.92 34.69 -0.55
C ASN A 821 -39.46 34.46 0.85
N LEU A 822 -38.98 33.41 1.48
CA LEU A 822 -39.03 33.23 2.93
C LEU A 822 -37.61 33.39 3.45
N VAL A 823 -37.36 34.44 4.23
CA VAL A 823 -36.07 34.71 4.86
C VAL A 823 -36.18 34.27 6.31
N VAL A 824 -35.31 33.34 6.70
CA VAL A 824 -35.33 32.69 8.02
C VAL A 824 -33.99 32.91 8.72
N ASP A 825 -34.02 33.47 9.90
CA ASP A 825 -32.83 33.68 10.74
C ASP A 825 -32.85 32.69 11.91
N ILE A 826 -31.74 31.92 12.06
CA ILE A 826 -31.57 30.90 13.08
C ILE A 826 -30.27 31.20 13.85
N GLU A 827 -30.32 31.14 15.17
CA GLU A 827 -29.16 31.16 16.06
C GLU A 827 -28.83 29.73 16.50
N LEU A 828 -27.54 29.40 16.47
CA LEU A 828 -27.00 28.16 17.00
C LEU A 828 -26.50 28.37 18.44
N ASP A 829 -26.60 27.36 19.30
CA ASP A 829 -26.12 27.43 20.69
C ASP A 829 -24.60 27.65 20.83
N ASN A 830 -23.85 27.51 19.74
CA ASN A 830 -22.43 27.85 19.66
C ASN A 830 -22.17 29.35 19.30
N ASN A 831 -23.20 30.18 19.34
CA ASN A 831 -23.20 31.61 18.96
C ASN A 831 -22.86 31.87 17.47
N SER A 832 -23.08 30.91 16.60
CA SER A 832 -23.08 31.11 15.13
C SER A 832 -24.49 31.40 14.65
N THR A 833 -24.65 32.00 13.45
CA THR A 833 -25.98 32.23 12.86
C THR A 833 -26.07 31.60 11.49
N VAL A 834 -27.27 31.13 11.15
CA VAL A 834 -27.62 30.62 9.83
C VAL A 834 -28.81 31.41 9.30
N THR A 835 -28.68 32.06 8.16
CA THR A 835 -29.81 32.69 7.45
C THR A 835 -30.15 31.87 6.22
N TYR A 836 -31.38 31.41 6.12
CA TYR A 836 -31.92 30.83 4.90
C TYR A 836 -32.73 31.85 4.08
N VAL A 837 -32.55 31.79 2.76
CA VAL A 837 -33.44 32.44 1.81
C VAL A 837 -34.04 31.37 0.89
N TYR A 838 -35.30 31.01 1.13
CA TYR A 838 -36.06 30.10 0.28
C TYR A 838 -36.85 30.93 -0.72
N SER A 839 -36.52 30.84 -2.02
CA SER A 839 -37.14 31.62 -3.09
C SER A 839 -37.88 30.70 -4.06
N LEU A 840 -39.19 30.67 -4.01
CA LEU A 840 -40.00 29.91 -4.95
C LEU A 840 -40.48 30.85 -6.08
N ASP A 841 -40.17 30.48 -7.33
CA ASP A 841 -40.64 31.21 -8.52
C ASP A 841 -41.89 30.58 -9.16
N SER A 842 -42.50 31.30 -10.06
CA SER A 842 -43.72 30.88 -10.81
C SER A 842 -43.46 29.66 -11.70
N ASN A 843 -42.22 29.30 -12.01
CA ASN A 843 -41.81 28.11 -12.79
C ASN A 843 -41.59 26.87 -11.91
N SER A 844 -42.05 26.91 -10.64
CA SER A 844 -41.88 25.82 -9.66
C SER A 844 -40.44 25.53 -9.29
N LYS A 845 -39.53 26.50 -9.43
CA LYS A 845 -38.13 26.40 -9.04
C LYS A 845 -37.94 26.98 -7.64
N LEU A 846 -37.54 26.17 -6.69
CA LEU A 846 -37.15 26.60 -5.37
C LEU A 846 -35.63 26.83 -5.34
N LYS A 847 -35.18 28.06 -5.16
CA LYS A 847 -33.79 28.39 -4.87
C LYS A 847 -33.62 28.43 -3.36
N VAL A 848 -32.66 27.70 -2.86
CA VAL A 848 -32.26 27.69 -1.44
C VAL A 848 -30.86 28.32 -1.32
N GLN A 849 -30.76 29.28 -0.39
CA GLN A 849 -29.51 29.90 -0.05
C GLN A 849 -29.33 29.79 1.47
N GLN A 850 -28.32 29.05 1.90
CA GLN A 850 -27.88 28.93 3.27
C GLN A 850 -26.67 29.85 3.47
N ILE A 851 -26.74 30.78 4.41
CA ILE A 851 -25.66 31.70 4.76
C ILE A 851 -25.26 31.40 6.20
N LEU A 852 -24.08 30.79 6.37
CA LEU A 852 -23.49 30.53 7.67
C LEU A 852 -22.54 31.69 8.04
N ASN A 853 -22.80 32.34 9.16
CA ASN A 853 -21.89 33.29 9.82
C ASN A 853 -21.38 32.67 11.12
N PRO A 854 -20.22 32.00 11.08
CA PRO A 854 -19.72 31.27 12.23
C PRO A 854 -19.14 32.19 13.30
N ASN A 855 -19.24 31.77 14.55
CA ASN A 855 -18.48 32.41 15.64
C ASN A 855 -16.97 32.15 15.43
N ARG A 856 -16.20 33.23 15.39
CA ARG A 856 -14.76 33.22 15.01
C ARG A 856 -13.85 32.48 16.01
N ASP A 857 -14.31 32.30 17.24
CA ASP A 857 -13.56 31.67 18.33
C ASP A 857 -13.71 30.14 18.33
N LEU A 858 -14.52 29.60 17.42
CA LEU A 858 -14.72 28.15 17.29
C LEU A 858 -13.57 27.46 16.54
N ALA A 859 -13.51 26.14 16.68
CA ALA A 859 -12.65 25.28 15.89
C ALA A 859 -13.02 25.29 14.39
N LYS A 860 -12.16 24.69 13.54
CA LYS A 860 -12.42 24.50 12.11
C LYS A 860 -13.73 23.77 11.88
N ILE A 861 -14.43 24.15 10.81
CA ILE A 861 -15.75 23.58 10.48
C ILE A 861 -15.54 22.29 9.70
N PRO A 862 -16.04 21.13 10.15
CA PRO A 862 -15.87 19.88 9.43
C PRO A 862 -16.55 19.84 8.06
N VAL A 863 -17.81 20.31 7.99
CA VAL A 863 -18.64 20.34 6.79
C VAL A 863 -19.57 21.54 6.84
N ILE A 864 -19.92 22.11 5.69
CA ILE A 864 -20.99 23.07 5.53
C ILE A 864 -22.00 22.50 4.55
N SER A 865 -23.18 22.12 5.03
CA SER A 865 -24.16 21.40 4.21
C SER A 865 -25.61 21.59 4.69
N ASP A 866 -26.54 21.17 3.83
CA ASP A 866 -27.93 20.88 4.19
C ASP A 866 -28.16 19.38 4.13
N MET A 867 -28.80 18.80 5.15
CA MET A 867 -29.15 17.39 5.20
C MET A 867 -30.65 17.21 4.96
N PHE A 868 -30.97 16.30 4.06
CA PHE A 868 -32.33 15.88 3.70
C PHE A 868 -32.49 14.40 4.02
N ILE A 869 -33.58 14.06 4.68
CA ILE A 869 -34.03 12.68 4.84
C ILE A 869 -35.19 12.45 3.92
N LEU A 870 -34.96 11.76 2.82
CA LEU A 870 -35.93 11.46 1.79
C LEU A 870 -36.60 10.12 2.07
N LYS A 871 -37.84 9.94 1.56
CA LYS A 871 -38.48 8.63 1.60
C LYS A 871 -37.68 7.59 0.82
N GLU A 872 -37.74 6.33 1.21
CA GLU A 872 -36.92 5.23 0.70
C GLU A 872 -37.05 5.00 -0.81
N GLU A 873 -38.25 5.22 -1.38
CA GLU A 873 -38.47 5.06 -2.80
C GLU A 873 -37.65 6.02 -3.69
N PHE A 874 -37.15 7.15 -3.17
CA PHE A 874 -36.29 8.10 -3.89
C PHE A 874 -34.82 7.66 -3.77
N LYS A 875 -34.46 6.66 -4.55
CA LYS A 875 -33.14 5.98 -4.50
C LYS A 875 -32.39 5.95 -5.83
N ASN A 876 -33.08 6.18 -6.98
CA ASN A 876 -32.39 6.18 -8.29
C ASN A 876 -31.81 7.57 -8.53
N ILE A 877 -30.51 7.64 -8.72
CA ILE A 877 -29.81 8.91 -8.92
C ILE A 877 -29.17 8.99 -10.29
N THR A 878 -29.22 10.20 -10.87
CA THR A 878 -28.42 10.57 -12.04
C THR A 878 -27.72 11.88 -11.70
N TYR A 879 -26.41 11.96 -11.84
CA TYR A 879 -25.70 13.22 -11.57
C TYR A 879 -24.69 13.56 -12.65
N TYR A 880 -24.53 14.86 -12.88
CA TYR A 880 -23.48 15.43 -13.73
C TYR A 880 -22.44 16.13 -12.85
N GLY A 881 -21.31 15.49 -12.66
CA GLY A 881 -20.26 15.91 -11.74
C GLY A 881 -19.05 14.99 -11.82
N ARG A 882 -18.15 15.03 -10.82
CA ARG A 882 -17.02 14.10 -10.75
C ARG A 882 -17.47 12.76 -10.17
N GLY A 883 -17.10 11.67 -10.83
CA GLY A 883 -17.42 10.27 -10.50
C GLY A 883 -16.49 9.31 -11.29
N GLU A 884 -16.71 8.01 -11.32
CA GLU A 884 -17.64 7.15 -10.54
C GLU A 884 -17.22 7.00 -9.06
N ILE A 885 -15.90 6.99 -8.82
CA ILE A 885 -15.33 6.83 -7.48
C ILE A 885 -15.61 8.04 -6.59
N GLU A 886 -15.55 7.83 -5.28
CA GLU A 886 -15.61 8.93 -4.33
C GLU A 886 -14.45 9.91 -4.57
N ASN A 887 -14.73 11.17 -4.33
CA ASN A 887 -13.72 12.21 -4.46
C ASN A 887 -14.04 13.39 -3.53
N TYR A 888 -12.96 14.09 -3.12
CA TYR A 888 -12.98 15.23 -2.22
C TYR A 888 -12.15 16.35 -2.85
N TRP A 889 -12.34 17.57 -2.48
CA TRP A 889 -11.66 18.69 -3.14
C TRP A 889 -10.13 18.73 -2.96
N ASP A 890 -9.55 17.96 -2.04
CA ASP A 890 -8.12 17.67 -1.89
C ASP A 890 -7.68 16.33 -2.53
N LYS A 891 -8.66 15.55 -3.06
CA LYS A 891 -8.46 14.24 -3.69
C LYS A 891 -9.49 14.03 -4.81
N TYR A 892 -9.24 14.56 -6.02
CA TYR A 892 -10.24 14.55 -7.09
C TYR A 892 -9.70 14.36 -8.52
N LYS A 893 -8.39 14.36 -8.71
CA LYS A 893 -7.80 14.31 -10.06
C LYS A 893 -8.11 13.01 -10.79
N SER A 894 -8.27 11.92 -10.06
CA SER A 894 -8.66 10.63 -10.62
C SER A 894 -10.11 10.56 -11.09
N ALA A 895 -10.98 11.45 -10.62
CA ALA A 895 -12.41 11.44 -10.92
C ALA A 895 -12.73 12.37 -12.11
N LYS A 896 -13.29 11.80 -13.18
CA LYS A 896 -13.70 12.55 -14.36
C LYS A 896 -15.02 13.25 -14.14
N VAL A 897 -15.18 14.45 -14.69
CA VAL A 897 -16.51 15.06 -14.82
C VAL A 897 -17.26 14.33 -15.95
N GLY A 898 -18.43 13.81 -15.63
CA GLY A 898 -19.27 13.03 -16.54
C GLY A 898 -20.70 12.93 -16.06
N LEU A 899 -21.53 12.27 -16.84
CA LEU A 899 -22.91 11.90 -16.48
C LEU A 899 -22.90 10.47 -15.94
N TYR A 900 -23.38 10.29 -14.71
CA TYR A 900 -23.37 9.02 -14.00
C TYR A 900 -24.75 8.67 -13.48
N GLU A 901 -25.05 7.38 -13.46
CA GLU A 901 -26.28 6.82 -12.89
C GLU A 901 -25.90 5.83 -11.78
N ASP A 902 -26.61 5.85 -10.68
CA ASP A 902 -26.40 4.94 -9.56
C ASP A 902 -27.72 4.73 -8.78
N ILE A 903 -27.71 3.74 -7.89
CA ILE A 903 -28.83 3.43 -7.00
C ILE A 903 -28.32 3.48 -5.56
N VAL A 904 -28.98 4.25 -4.71
CA VAL A 904 -28.68 4.30 -3.28
C VAL A 904 -28.99 2.94 -2.65
N THR A 905 -27.95 2.27 -2.18
CA THR A 905 -28.01 0.95 -1.54
C THR A 905 -27.37 1.01 -0.14
N GLU A 906 -27.34 -0.12 0.51
CA GLU A 906 -26.62 -0.30 1.78
C GLU A 906 -25.09 -0.31 1.61
N LYS A 907 -24.58 -0.32 0.37
CA LYS A 907 -23.16 -0.37 0.09
C LYS A 907 -22.47 0.96 0.42
N MET A 908 -21.36 0.86 1.08
CA MET A 908 -20.42 1.94 1.38
C MET A 908 -19.01 1.55 0.92
N VAL A 909 -18.09 2.49 0.88
CA VAL A 909 -16.67 2.17 0.72
C VAL A 909 -16.18 1.49 2.00
N ASN A 910 -15.68 0.28 1.87
CA ASN A 910 -15.47 -0.65 2.97
C ASN A 910 -14.13 -0.42 3.69
N TYR A 911 -13.86 0.83 4.09
CA TYR A 911 -12.71 1.15 4.94
C TYR A 911 -12.76 0.32 6.23
N LEU A 912 -11.61 -0.04 6.80
CA LEU A 912 -11.55 -1.02 7.90
C LEU A 912 -12.46 -0.65 9.08
N GLN A 913 -12.53 0.63 9.43
CA GLN A 913 -13.54 1.18 10.33
C GLN A 913 -14.51 2.09 9.54
N PRO A 914 -15.85 2.00 9.76
CA PRO A 914 -16.82 2.89 9.13
C PRO A 914 -16.50 4.36 9.42
N GLN A 915 -16.55 5.19 8.38
CA GLN A 915 -16.20 6.60 8.41
C GLN A 915 -16.79 7.34 7.21
N GLU A 916 -16.61 8.66 7.11
CA GLU A 916 -17.01 9.46 5.96
C GLU A 916 -16.48 8.84 4.66
N ASN A 917 -17.36 8.62 3.69
CA ASN A 917 -17.01 8.05 2.38
C ASN A 917 -18.09 8.41 1.33
N GLY A 918 -17.79 8.16 0.06
CA GLY A 918 -18.76 8.21 -1.03
C GLY A 918 -19.08 9.61 -1.57
N ALA A 919 -18.45 10.68 -1.09
CA ALA A 919 -18.70 12.03 -1.56
C ALA A 919 -18.39 12.20 -3.07
N LYS A 920 -19.16 13.10 -3.74
CA LYS A 920 -18.95 13.51 -5.12
C LYS A 920 -18.82 15.02 -5.18
N THR A 921 -17.82 15.51 -5.91
CA THR A 921 -17.51 16.94 -6.00
C THR A 921 -17.83 17.52 -7.38
N ASP A 922 -17.81 18.85 -7.48
CA ASP A 922 -17.93 19.57 -8.75
C ASP A 922 -19.22 19.22 -9.51
N VAL A 923 -20.31 19.04 -8.75
CA VAL A 923 -21.61 18.56 -9.26
C VAL A 923 -22.42 19.74 -9.80
N ARG A 924 -22.83 19.65 -11.07
CA ARG A 924 -23.66 20.63 -11.74
C ARG A 924 -25.14 20.41 -11.39
N TYR A 925 -25.54 19.13 -11.41
CA TYR A 925 -26.88 18.73 -10.96
C TYR A 925 -26.92 17.28 -10.48
N LEU A 926 -27.89 16.99 -9.65
CA LEU A 926 -28.25 15.67 -9.13
C LEU A 926 -29.76 15.49 -9.33
N GLU A 927 -30.20 14.44 -10.00
CA GLU A 927 -31.58 13.99 -10.09
C GLU A 927 -31.77 12.80 -9.16
N ILE A 928 -32.84 12.82 -8.37
CA ILE A 928 -33.22 11.73 -7.48
C ILE A 928 -34.67 11.36 -7.78
N LYS A 929 -34.91 10.09 -8.13
CA LYS A 929 -36.18 9.60 -8.67
C LYS A 929 -36.64 8.33 -7.96
N ASN A 930 -37.96 8.15 -7.93
CA ASN A 930 -38.56 6.86 -7.60
C ASN A 930 -38.62 5.95 -8.87
N GLU A 931 -39.16 4.75 -8.74
CA GLU A 931 -39.28 3.80 -9.84
C GLU A 931 -40.23 4.24 -10.96
N LYS A 932 -41.12 5.24 -10.70
CA LYS A 932 -42.01 5.84 -11.70
C LYS A 932 -41.34 6.97 -12.50
N GLY A 933 -40.12 7.33 -12.16
CA GLY A 933 -39.39 8.44 -12.76
C GLY A 933 -39.76 9.82 -12.18
N GLU A 934 -40.57 9.89 -11.13
CA GLU A 934 -40.95 11.11 -10.43
C GLU A 934 -39.90 11.44 -9.37
N GLY A 935 -39.63 12.72 -9.15
CA GLY A 935 -38.64 13.14 -8.18
C GLY A 935 -38.22 14.59 -8.26
N ILE A 936 -36.99 14.86 -7.95
CA ILE A 936 -36.40 16.20 -7.94
C ILE A 936 -35.06 16.24 -8.68
N LYS A 937 -34.84 17.42 -9.29
CA LYS A 937 -33.51 17.81 -9.81
C LYS A 937 -32.96 18.93 -8.95
N ILE A 938 -31.79 18.72 -8.40
CA ILE A 938 -31.03 19.71 -7.63
C ILE A 938 -29.90 20.22 -8.51
N SER A 939 -29.82 21.54 -8.71
CA SER A 939 -28.76 22.15 -9.53
C SER A 939 -27.92 23.10 -8.71
N GLY A 940 -26.58 23.04 -8.88
CA GLY A 940 -25.67 23.92 -8.20
C GLY A 940 -25.59 25.33 -8.78
N VAL A 941 -25.18 26.29 -7.94
CA VAL A 941 -24.96 27.68 -8.34
C VAL A 941 -23.57 28.12 -7.83
N PRO A 942 -22.44 27.89 -8.58
CA PRO A 942 -22.40 27.18 -9.89
C PRO A 942 -22.37 25.65 -9.75
N THR A 943 -21.79 25.09 -8.69
CA THR A 943 -21.68 23.66 -8.39
C THR A 943 -21.82 23.43 -6.89
N PHE A 944 -22.01 22.18 -6.51
CA PHE A 944 -22.02 21.73 -5.11
C PHE A 944 -21.31 20.37 -4.99
N GLU A 945 -21.13 19.89 -3.76
CA GLU A 945 -20.72 18.53 -3.46
C GLU A 945 -21.92 17.79 -2.84
N PHE A 946 -22.00 16.48 -3.00
CA PHE A 946 -23.03 15.73 -2.28
C PHE A 946 -22.48 14.41 -1.71
N ASN A 947 -23.15 13.95 -0.67
CA ASN A 947 -23.07 12.60 -0.17
C ASN A 947 -24.48 12.03 -0.04
N ILE A 948 -24.67 10.77 -0.40
CA ILE A 948 -25.96 10.10 -0.35
C ILE A 948 -25.78 8.65 0.12
N SER A 949 -26.57 8.23 1.10
CA SER A 949 -26.44 6.90 1.71
C SER A 949 -27.76 6.45 2.35
N LYS A 950 -27.76 5.23 2.91
CA LYS A 950 -28.82 4.70 3.77
C LYS A 950 -28.54 4.88 5.28
N TYR A 951 -27.54 5.67 5.66
CA TYR A 951 -27.08 5.78 7.04
C TYR A 951 -26.96 7.25 7.45
N HIS A 952 -27.28 7.56 8.72
CA HIS A 952 -26.89 8.82 9.32
C HIS A 952 -25.37 8.84 9.56
N PRO A 953 -24.70 9.97 9.34
CA PRO A 953 -23.27 10.09 9.65
C PRO A 953 -22.91 9.74 11.09
N GLU A 954 -23.81 10.03 12.04
CA GLU A 954 -23.63 9.71 13.45
C GLU A 954 -23.61 8.20 13.72
N ASP A 955 -24.43 7.41 13.02
CA ASP A 955 -24.46 5.96 13.15
C ASP A 955 -23.17 5.35 12.54
N VAL A 956 -22.70 5.90 11.43
CA VAL A 956 -21.44 5.52 10.79
C VAL A 956 -20.26 5.79 11.71
N GLU A 957 -20.24 6.94 12.42
CA GLU A 957 -19.17 7.33 13.32
C GLU A 957 -19.05 6.43 14.56
N ILE A 958 -20.18 5.94 15.08
CA ILE A 958 -20.22 5.11 16.29
C ILE A 958 -19.87 3.65 15.99
N ALA A 959 -20.14 3.19 14.78
CA ALA A 959 -19.91 1.80 14.41
C ALA A 959 -18.40 1.50 14.31
N ASP A 960 -17.96 0.46 14.99
CA ASP A 960 -16.60 -0.07 14.89
C ASP A 960 -16.42 -1.04 13.71
N HIS A 961 -17.54 -1.63 13.20
CA HIS A 961 -17.56 -2.51 12.05
C HIS A 961 -18.82 -2.31 11.19
N PHE A 962 -18.71 -2.52 9.88
CA PHE A 962 -19.82 -2.37 8.93
C PHE A 962 -21.03 -3.27 9.23
N TYR A 963 -20.82 -4.51 9.70
CA TYR A 963 -21.91 -5.42 10.01
C TYR A 963 -22.79 -4.97 11.19
N LYS A 964 -22.36 -3.99 11.97
CA LYS A 964 -23.12 -3.37 13.06
C LYS A 964 -24.02 -2.23 12.61
N LEU A 965 -23.79 -1.70 11.39
CA LEU A 965 -24.62 -0.66 10.82
C LEU A 965 -26.01 -1.20 10.46
N LYS A 966 -27.02 -0.39 10.77
CA LYS A 966 -28.41 -0.67 10.40
C LYS A 966 -28.88 0.34 9.37
N PRO A 967 -29.21 -0.09 8.14
CA PRO A 967 -29.70 0.83 7.12
C PRO A 967 -31.06 1.42 7.54
N LEU A 968 -31.28 2.66 7.18
CA LEU A 968 -32.54 3.35 7.38
C LEU A 968 -33.53 2.99 6.25
N ASP A 969 -34.85 2.98 6.57
CA ASP A 969 -35.91 2.97 5.58
C ASP A 969 -36.06 4.39 4.95
N ALA A 970 -34.95 4.98 4.53
CA ALA A 970 -34.85 6.34 4.03
C ALA A 970 -33.59 6.52 3.17
N THR A 971 -33.56 7.58 2.41
CA THR A 971 -32.36 8.06 1.72
C THR A 971 -31.84 9.32 2.43
N VAL A 972 -30.64 9.26 2.97
CA VAL A 972 -29.95 10.40 3.59
C VAL A 972 -29.14 11.11 2.53
N LEU A 973 -29.49 12.36 2.22
CA LEU A 973 -28.80 13.20 1.26
C LEU A 973 -28.20 14.41 1.97
N ARG A 974 -26.91 14.67 1.76
CA ARG A 974 -26.27 15.93 2.13
C ARG A 974 -25.93 16.72 0.88
N ILE A 975 -26.43 17.94 0.77
CA ILE A 975 -26.02 18.95 -0.23
C ILE A 975 -24.95 19.80 0.43
N ILE A 976 -23.74 19.74 -0.10
CA ILE A 976 -22.55 20.22 0.59
C ILE A 976 -21.96 21.42 -0.16
N TYR A 977 -21.71 22.53 0.55
CA TYR A 977 -20.87 23.61 0.04
C TYR A 977 -19.44 23.15 -0.15
N LYS A 978 -18.84 22.76 0.95
CA LYS A 978 -17.51 22.12 1.09
C LYS A 978 -17.47 21.35 2.39
N GLN A 979 -16.62 20.35 2.42
CA GLN A 979 -16.18 19.71 3.66
C GLN A 979 -14.68 19.89 3.80
N MET A 980 -14.15 19.85 5.02
CA MET A 980 -12.72 19.88 5.25
C MET A 980 -12.05 18.74 4.46
N GLY A 981 -10.88 18.97 3.88
CA GLY A 981 -10.14 17.94 3.15
C GLY A 981 -9.96 16.66 3.98
N VAL A 982 -9.77 15.52 3.32
CA VAL A 982 -9.52 14.26 4.03
C VAL A 982 -8.08 14.16 4.52
N GLY A 983 -7.16 14.99 3.98
CA GLY A 983 -5.76 15.00 4.36
C GLY A 983 -5.02 13.73 3.94
N GLY A 984 -3.88 13.46 4.57
CA GLY A 984 -3.12 12.24 4.29
C GLY A 984 -1.61 12.36 4.47
N ASP A 985 -1.08 13.49 4.93
CA ASP A 985 0.36 13.59 5.22
C ASP A 985 0.75 12.57 6.31
N ASP A 986 0.02 12.55 7.42
CA ASP A 986 0.02 11.49 8.44
C ASP A 986 -1.40 11.29 9.01
N SER A 987 -1.59 10.25 9.85
CA SER A 987 -2.90 9.95 10.48
C SER A 987 -2.91 10.14 12.01
N TRP A 988 -1.94 10.85 12.58
CA TRP A 988 -1.85 11.06 14.03
C TRP A 988 -1.75 12.52 14.47
N ARG A 989 -1.46 13.48 13.55
CA ARG A 989 -1.42 14.92 13.88
C ARG A 989 -1.70 15.86 12.71
N ALA A 990 -1.56 15.39 11.47
CA ALA A 990 -1.65 16.25 10.29
C ALA A 990 -3.05 16.76 10.08
N LEU A 991 -3.24 18.07 10.11
CA LEU A 991 -4.40 18.71 9.49
C LEU A 991 -4.29 18.61 7.96
N PRO A 992 -5.41 18.64 7.23
CA PRO A 992 -5.38 18.95 5.79
C PRO A 992 -4.62 20.24 5.51
N HIS A 993 -4.08 20.40 4.29
CA HIS A 993 -3.37 21.63 3.93
C HIS A 993 -4.27 22.86 4.06
N PRO A 994 -3.68 24.06 4.34
CA PRO A 994 -4.46 25.26 4.69
C PRO A 994 -5.55 25.66 3.72
N GLU A 995 -5.39 25.38 2.43
CA GLU A 995 -6.37 25.65 1.38
C GLU A 995 -7.62 24.77 1.46
N TYR A 996 -7.53 23.62 2.13
CA TYR A 996 -8.62 22.65 2.29
C TYR A 996 -9.26 22.67 3.68
N ILE A 997 -9.03 23.76 4.44
CA ILE A 997 -9.59 23.97 5.77
C ILE A 997 -10.71 25.00 5.70
N LEU A 998 -11.84 24.71 6.34
CA LEU A 998 -12.95 25.63 6.51
C LEU A 998 -12.78 26.44 7.81
N ASN A 999 -12.35 27.70 7.68
CA ASN A 999 -12.04 28.54 8.83
C ASN A 999 -13.29 29.29 9.34
N PRO A 1000 -13.53 29.37 10.65
CA PRO A 1000 -14.68 30.06 11.22
C PRO A 1000 -14.61 31.60 11.13
N ASN A 1001 -13.54 32.15 10.58
CA ASN A 1001 -13.38 33.60 10.37
C ASN A 1001 -13.95 34.14 9.05
N LYS A 1002 -14.70 33.32 8.30
CA LYS A 1002 -15.31 33.64 7.03
C LYS A 1002 -16.82 33.36 7.05
N ILE A 1003 -17.60 34.13 6.30
CA ILE A 1003 -19.00 33.85 6.02
C ILE A 1003 -19.04 32.91 4.82
N TYR A 1004 -19.90 31.90 4.88
CA TYR A 1004 -20.04 30.89 3.83
C TYR A 1004 -21.47 30.93 3.28
N THR A 1005 -21.60 30.71 1.98
CA THR A 1005 -22.92 30.69 1.31
C THR A 1005 -23.01 29.47 0.43
N LEU A 1006 -23.90 28.54 0.78
CA LEU A 1006 -24.33 27.44 -0.07
C LEU A 1006 -25.54 27.86 -0.86
N THR A 1007 -25.52 27.69 -2.19
CA THR A 1007 -26.70 28.03 -3.05
C THR A 1007 -26.98 26.89 -4.02
N TYR A 1008 -28.23 26.45 -4.07
CA TYR A 1008 -28.68 25.43 -5.01
C TYR A 1008 -30.15 25.67 -5.39
N GLU A 1009 -30.60 25.04 -6.48
CA GLU A 1009 -31.98 25.14 -6.99
C GLU A 1009 -32.62 23.75 -7.04
N ILE A 1010 -33.86 23.61 -6.58
CA ILE A 1010 -34.65 22.37 -6.64
C ILE A 1010 -35.81 22.57 -7.63
N LYS A 1011 -35.95 21.62 -8.54
CA LYS A 1011 -37.12 21.56 -9.47
C LYS A 1011 -37.76 20.18 -9.41
N PRO A 1012 -39.10 20.07 -9.58
CA PRO A 1012 -39.75 18.77 -9.75
C PRO A 1012 -39.37 18.16 -11.11
N ILE A 1013 -39.33 16.83 -11.17
CA ILE A 1013 -39.16 16.02 -12.38
C ILE A 1013 -40.42 15.25 -12.65
#